data_86fffba7fb2eaed315b1c95c48a81153
#
_entry.id   86fffba7fb2eaed315b1c95c48a81153
#
_cell.length_a   1.000
_cell.length_b   1.000
_cell.length_c   1.000
_cell.angle_alpha   90.00
_cell.angle_beta   90.00
_cell.angle_gamma   90.00
#
_symmetry.space_group_name_H-M   'P 1'
#
loop_
_entity.id
_entity.type
_entity.pdbx_description
1 polymer ?
#
loop_
_entity_poly.entity_id
_entity_poly.type
_entity_poly.pdbx_seq_one_letter_code
_entity_poly.pdbx_strand_id
1 'polypeptide(L)'
;MGNVMGKAYTYKKTIKRAACVMLAAGLVFTGCPEVFLSQSVLKVHAAQGYESLVKSCIDNINTFDADDENTYLTEIINGLESDEIDAANKYVEELMRQSDYYWLNLCFISDFIGNSVLWYSVKDKYVNKDNTIDKITAKNDYIKLHTRLDNGEWKELLAEEIDKACGRIDISDWRFTTEKTAEMYRYLNDLRVSDRQYYWIDSVKISDDGTYIKSVLVSAKDKYTNENNQTINKEQAGNDFDVLQKRLKNGEEMKIIEERITEGKSSVALPYNVYTIQLRDLKINKDRAGDIYNYVGYLSTKPQYSYINFILREYDEDYLAALSLTVPAEFFNEENKFDEKLSYDKYNKFNKRIADFTEQIDDSMSDLEKTLAIYEWAMRECEYDYKNFVLDTIPTESYQKEGVVYNGLAVCSGYADFMEYMLRKYKITNYIASSSDLDHAWNIVNLDGINYHLDATWDDVGKDSFWEGVYNTDYFLKSDDEITELNHYGWSETVKCDKSDSYEGYIFRNKNAKQFNYYNGYWYYICNTKTIVKSKIDGSEATDFKTFKEIIGMYIYDDYMYIATRKDVYKINMKNQSESEVIFKCDENEGFDYIDEFVLKQGKIKIDSPSNTKIFELPEIAYTPAVPVTYGDANGDGKIDSRDAVLIKKYVAGFTGFTIDLEASDVNADGKVDTRDAVKILKKIAGFDVTLGAA
;
A
#
# COMPACT_ATOMS: atom_id res chain seq x y z
N MET A 1 25.06 3.14 -7.61
CA MET A 1 25.12 1.74 -8.07
C MET A 1 24.20 1.52 -9.27
N GLY A 2 24.55 2.09 -10.40
CA GLY A 2 23.83 1.87 -11.65
C GLY A 2 24.75 1.18 -12.63
N ASN A 3 24.60 -0.11 -12.85
CA ASN A 3 25.05 -0.81 -14.07
C ASN A 3 25.04 -2.35 -13.96
N VAL A 4 23.97 -2.97 -13.49
CA VAL A 4 23.84 -4.47 -13.55
C VAL A 4 22.50 -4.96 -14.10
N MET A 5 21.51 -4.12 -14.39
CA MET A 5 20.19 -4.58 -14.87
C MET A 5 19.96 -4.49 -16.39
N GLY A 6 20.96 -4.17 -17.19
CA GLY A 6 20.82 -3.96 -18.64
C GLY A 6 21.09 -5.18 -19.54
N LYS A 7 21.52 -6.34 -19.03
CA LYS A 7 21.94 -7.48 -19.87
C LYS A 7 21.14 -8.77 -19.76
N ALA A 8 20.09 -8.82 -18.97
CA ALA A 8 19.29 -10.05 -18.79
C ALA A 8 18.07 -10.16 -19.73
N TYR A 9 17.74 -9.14 -20.51
CA TYR A 9 16.48 -9.11 -21.29
C TYR A 9 16.61 -9.59 -22.74
N THR A 10 17.81 -9.73 -23.26
CA THR A 10 18.00 -10.08 -24.69
C THR A 10 18.21 -11.59 -24.94
N TYR A 11 18.43 -12.39 -23.90
CA TYR A 11 18.69 -13.83 -24.06
C TYR A 11 17.47 -14.76 -23.95
N LYS A 12 16.32 -14.24 -23.48
CA LYS A 12 15.09 -15.04 -23.32
C LYS A 12 14.20 -15.16 -24.55
N LYS A 13 14.44 -14.39 -25.60
CA LYS A 13 13.59 -14.40 -26.81
C LYS A 13 13.95 -15.53 -27.80
N THR A 14 15.17 -16.06 -27.75
CA THR A 14 15.63 -17.08 -28.67
C THR A 14 15.38 -18.51 -28.16
N ILE A 15 15.22 -18.70 -26.84
CA ILE A 15 15.06 -20.05 -26.27
C ILE A 15 13.57 -20.50 -26.25
N LYS A 16 12.60 -19.56 -26.24
CA LYS A 16 11.18 -19.94 -26.28
C LYS A 16 10.66 -20.47 -27.61
N ARG A 17 11.31 -20.12 -28.72
CA ARG A 17 10.97 -20.70 -30.06
C ARG A 17 11.49 -22.11 -30.23
N ALA A 18 12.63 -22.45 -29.63
CA ALA A 18 13.18 -23.81 -29.68
C ALA A 18 12.46 -24.79 -28.72
N ALA A 19 11.90 -24.32 -27.61
CA ALA A 19 11.24 -25.17 -26.61
C ALA A 19 9.87 -25.69 -27.08
N CYS A 20 9.10 -24.92 -27.86
CA CYS A 20 7.82 -25.38 -28.39
C CYS A 20 8.01 -26.46 -29.50
N VAL A 21 9.08 -26.37 -30.29
CA VAL A 21 9.40 -27.37 -31.30
C VAL A 21 9.95 -28.63 -30.65
N MET A 22 10.70 -28.54 -29.54
CA MET A 22 11.26 -29.72 -28.86
C MET A 22 10.23 -30.41 -27.93
N LEU A 23 9.17 -29.75 -27.47
CA LEU A 23 8.11 -30.42 -26.72
C LEU A 23 7.21 -31.26 -27.62
N ALA A 24 6.98 -30.86 -28.87
CA ALA A 24 6.28 -31.69 -29.86
C ALA A 24 7.15 -32.89 -30.31
N ALA A 25 8.48 -32.72 -30.37
CA ALA A 25 9.40 -33.83 -30.71
C ALA A 25 9.74 -34.74 -29.51
N GLY A 26 9.65 -34.25 -28.27
CA GLY A 26 10.01 -35.03 -27.07
C GLY A 26 8.94 -35.99 -26.57
N LEU A 27 7.68 -35.84 -26.97
CA LEU A 27 6.59 -36.74 -26.62
C LEU A 27 6.47 -38.00 -27.49
N VAL A 28 7.26 -38.08 -28.56
CA VAL A 28 7.25 -39.22 -29.51
C VAL A 28 8.21 -40.36 -29.10
N PHE A 29 9.07 -40.19 -28.07
CA PHE A 29 10.12 -41.14 -27.74
C PHE A 29 9.86 -42.17 -26.61
N THR A 30 8.65 -42.22 -26.02
CA THR A 30 8.34 -43.30 -25.08
C THR A 30 6.99 -43.93 -25.43
N GLY A 31 7.04 -44.93 -26.33
CA GLY A 31 5.99 -45.95 -26.49
C GLY A 31 4.90 -45.61 -27.51
N CYS A 32 5.24 -45.38 -28.79
CA CYS A 32 4.29 -45.40 -29.89
C CYS A 32 4.06 -46.82 -30.42
N PRO A 33 2.80 -47.33 -30.45
CA PRO A 33 2.41 -48.29 -31.46
C PRO A 33 2.29 -47.59 -32.83
N GLU A 34 2.55 -48.33 -33.88
CA GLU A 34 2.68 -47.96 -35.28
C GLU A 34 1.74 -46.83 -35.76
N VAL A 35 2.34 -45.71 -36.25
CA VAL A 35 1.62 -44.64 -36.92
C VAL A 35 1.03 -45.16 -38.21
N PHE A 36 -0.29 -45.33 -38.29
CA PHE A 36 -0.95 -45.61 -39.55
C PHE A 36 -0.95 -44.35 -40.43
N LEU A 37 -0.05 -44.30 -41.41
CA LEU A 37 -0.06 -43.32 -42.49
C LEU A 37 -1.23 -43.67 -43.43
N SER A 38 -2.29 -42.90 -43.47
CA SER A 38 -3.29 -43.01 -44.53
C SER A 38 -2.64 -42.45 -45.82
N GLN A 39 -2.32 -43.36 -46.77
CA GLN A 39 -1.74 -42.97 -48.06
C GLN A 39 -2.83 -42.45 -49.02
N SER A 40 -3.17 -41.19 -48.94
CA SER A 40 -3.76 -40.47 -50.08
C SER A 40 -2.63 -39.86 -50.93
N VAL A 41 -2.13 -40.59 -51.92
CA VAL A 41 -1.09 -40.09 -52.83
C VAL A 41 -1.71 -39.16 -53.85
N LEU A 42 -1.70 -37.87 -53.60
CA LEU A 42 -1.95 -36.85 -54.61
C LEU A 42 -0.68 -36.67 -55.51
N LYS A 43 -0.73 -37.21 -56.74
CA LYS A 43 0.26 -36.87 -57.75
C LYS A 43 0.00 -35.46 -58.28
N VAL A 44 0.73 -34.47 -57.78
CA VAL A 44 0.71 -33.09 -58.28
C VAL A 44 1.91 -32.87 -59.22
N HIS A 45 1.66 -32.25 -60.37
CA HIS A 45 2.67 -32.00 -61.39
C HIS A 45 3.61 -30.86 -60.99
N ALA A 46 4.88 -31.02 -61.30
CA ALA A 46 5.95 -30.05 -61.05
C ALA A 46 5.79 -28.76 -61.84
N ALA A 47 5.09 -27.76 -61.25
CA ALA A 47 5.04 -26.34 -61.63
C ALA A 47 4.10 -25.50 -60.74
N GLN A 48 3.64 -26.00 -59.59
CA GLN A 48 2.80 -25.24 -58.65
C GLN A 48 3.69 -24.79 -57.48
N GLY A 49 3.62 -23.51 -57.12
CA GLY A 49 4.30 -23.00 -55.93
C GLY A 49 3.74 -23.66 -54.64
N TYR A 50 4.52 -23.65 -53.55
CA TYR A 50 4.19 -24.31 -52.27
C TYR A 50 2.78 -23.95 -51.76
N GLU A 51 2.31 -22.74 -52.00
CA GLU A 51 0.96 -22.29 -51.61
C GLU A 51 -0.15 -23.13 -52.24
N SER A 52 0.00 -23.47 -53.52
CA SER A 52 -0.96 -24.30 -54.24
C SER A 52 -0.94 -25.76 -53.77
N LEU A 53 0.21 -26.26 -53.41
CA LEU A 53 0.38 -27.61 -52.87
C LEU A 53 -0.28 -27.73 -51.49
N VAL A 54 0.03 -26.82 -50.60
CA VAL A 54 -0.53 -26.75 -49.24
C VAL A 54 -2.04 -26.59 -49.27
N LYS A 55 -2.53 -25.61 -50.05
CA LYS A 55 -3.98 -25.36 -50.20
C LYS A 55 -4.70 -26.60 -50.72
N SER A 56 -4.16 -27.25 -51.76
CA SER A 56 -4.77 -28.45 -52.32
C SER A 56 -4.84 -29.59 -51.32
N CYS A 57 -3.79 -29.73 -50.49
CA CYS A 57 -3.77 -30.76 -49.46
C CYS A 57 -4.90 -30.49 -48.44
N ILE A 58 -5.02 -29.25 -47.90
CA ILE A 58 -6.03 -28.90 -46.90
C ILE A 58 -7.45 -28.97 -47.48
N ASP A 59 -7.68 -28.50 -48.73
CA ASP A 59 -9.00 -28.54 -49.35
C ASP A 59 -9.55 -29.96 -49.54
N ASN A 60 -8.66 -30.97 -49.69
CA ASN A 60 -9.04 -32.37 -49.84
C ASN A 60 -9.37 -33.08 -48.54
N ILE A 61 -9.09 -32.47 -47.37
CA ILE A 61 -9.48 -33.02 -46.09
C ILE A 61 -10.99 -32.91 -45.93
N ASN A 62 -11.71 -34.03 -45.91
CA ASN A 62 -13.19 -34.07 -45.80
C ASN A 62 -13.69 -34.93 -44.63
N THR A 63 -12.83 -35.73 -44.03
CA THR A 63 -13.14 -36.58 -42.88
C THR A 63 -12.08 -36.42 -41.81
N PHE A 64 -12.47 -36.60 -40.59
CA PHE A 64 -11.59 -36.55 -39.41
C PHE A 64 -11.91 -37.76 -38.53
N ASP A 65 -11.07 -38.78 -38.62
CA ASP A 65 -11.20 -39.99 -37.81
C ASP A 65 -10.00 -40.02 -36.85
N ALA A 66 -10.20 -39.38 -35.72
CA ALA A 66 -9.22 -39.45 -34.64
C ALA A 66 -9.51 -40.73 -33.82
N ASP A 67 -8.61 -41.69 -33.86
CA ASP A 67 -8.57 -42.77 -32.88
C ASP A 67 -8.45 -42.14 -31.49
N ASP A 68 -9.05 -42.79 -30.47
CA ASP A 68 -9.16 -42.31 -29.08
C ASP A 68 -7.88 -41.82 -28.43
N GLU A 69 -6.69 -42.06 -29.04
CA GLU A 69 -5.38 -41.66 -28.54
C GLU A 69 -4.65 -40.57 -29.38
N ASN A 70 -5.13 -40.23 -30.59
CA ASN A 70 -4.46 -39.29 -31.50
C ASN A 70 -5.30 -38.03 -31.75
N THR A 71 -4.86 -36.92 -31.17
CA THR A 71 -5.50 -35.57 -31.32
C THR A 71 -5.18 -34.94 -32.70
N TYR A 72 -4.30 -35.50 -33.48
CA TYR A 72 -3.82 -34.95 -34.75
C TYR A 72 -3.78 -36.00 -35.87
N LEU A 73 -4.18 -35.59 -37.07
CA LEU A 73 -3.97 -36.35 -38.28
C LEU A 73 -2.82 -35.77 -39.09
N THR A 74 -2.23 -36.58 -39.94
CA THR A 74 -1.07 -36.19 -40.75
C THR A 74 -1.27 -36.54 -42.22
N GLU A 75 -0.87 -35.62 -43.10
CA GLU A 75 -0.82 -35.82 -44.57
C GLU A 75 0.58 -35.50 -45.10
N ILE A 76 1.09 -36.27 -46.05
CA ILE A 76 2.39 -36.02 -46.68
C ILE A 76 2.20 -35.04 -47.85
N ILE A 77 2.90 -33.92 -47.83
CA ILE A 77 2.90 -32.95 -48.92
C ILE A 77 4.06 -33.27 -49.88
N ASN A 78 3.75 -33.95 -50.95
CA ASN A 78 4.77 -34.30 -51.96
C ASN A 78 5.15 -33.04 -52.78
N GLY A 79 6.48 -32.80 -52.91
CA GLY A 79 7.02 -31.69 -53.70
C GLY A 79 7.20 -30.38 -52.95
N LEU A 80 7.01 -30.37 -51.61
CA LEU A 80 7.40 -29.26 -50.79
C LEU A 80 8.81 -29.50 -50.21
N GLU A 81 9.73 -28.59 -50.53
CA GLU A 81 11.12 -28.68 -50.09
C GLU A 81 11.27 -28.19 -48.64
N SER A 82 12.29 -28.70 -47.94
CA SER A 82 12.51 -28.42 -46.52
C SER A 82 12.77 -26.95 -46.22
N ASP A 83 13.36 -26.19 -47.15
CA ASP A 83 13.61 -24.73 -47.01
C ASP A 83 12.36 -23.88 -47.25
N GLU A 84 11.28 -24.46 -47.81
CA GLU A 84 10.00 -23.80 -48.01
C GLU A 84 9.05 -23.94 -46.80
N ILE A 85 9.34 -24.78 -45.81
CA ILE A 85 8.45 -25.13 -44.71
C ILE A 85 8.05 -23.87 -43.87
N ASP A 86 9.01 -22.99 -43.59
CA ASP A 86 8.68 -21.74 -42.82
C ASP A 86 7.73 -20.81 -43.57
N ALA A 87 7.90 -20.68 -44.89
CA ALA A 87 7.01 -19.90 -45.73
C ALA A 87 5.63 -20.57 -45.88
N ALA A 88 5.62 -21.89 -46.03
CA ALA A 88 4.41 -22.70 -46.07
C ALA A 88 3.61 -22.63 -44.75
N ASN A 89 4.27 -22.64 -43.63
CA ASN A 89 3.60 -22.45 -42.32
C ASN A 89 2.95 -21.06 -42.18
N LYS A 90 3.61 -20.01 -42.66
CA LYS A 90 3.00 -18.68 -42.69
C LYS A 90 1.74 -18.65 -43.56
N TYR A 91 1.80 -19.32 -44.72
CA TYR A 91 0.64 -19.43 -45.58
C TYR A 91 -0.50 -20.26 -44.96
N VAL A 92 -0.19 -21.34 -44.23
CA VAL A 92 -1.18 -22.10 -43.45
C VAL A 92 -1.87 -21.19 -42.41
N GLU A 93 -1.10 -20.38 -41.69
CA GLU A 93 -1.67 -19.41 -40.76
C GLU A 93 -2.61 -18.42 -41.44
N GLU A 94 -2.29 -17.98 -42.66
CA GLU A 94 -3.17 -17.09 -43.46
C GLU A 94 -4.42 -17.81 -43.93
N LEU A 95 -4.32 -19.09 -44.37
CA LEU A 95 -5.50 -19.88 -44.72
C LEU A 95 -6.42 -20.12 -43.53
N MET A 96 -5.89 -20.50 -42.39
CA MET A 96 -6.67 -20.71 -41.18
C MET A 96 -7.44 -19.45 -40.74
N ARG A 97 -7.05 -18.30 -41.24
CA ARG A 97 -7.73 -17.01 -41.00
C ARG A 97 -8.90 -16.74 -41.96
N GLN A 98 -9.19 -17.60 -42.91
CA GLN A 98 -10.27 -17.43 -43.90
C GLN A 98 -11.49 -18.25 -43.47
N SER A 99 -12.67 -17.78 -43.91
CA SER A 99 -13.95 -18.42 -43.59
C SER A 99 -14.03 -19.88 -44.02
N ASP A 100 -13.38 -20.22 -45.14
CA ASP A 100 -13.42 -21.57 -45.72
C ASP A 100 -12.60 -22.60 -44.90
N TYR A 101 -11.69 -22.13 -44.02
CA TYR A 101 -10.83 -22.96 -43.19
C TYR A 101 -11.13 -22.86 -41.68
N TYR A 102 -12.21 -22.22 -41.30
CA TYR A 102 -12.60 -22.02 -39.90
C TYR A 102 -12.87 -23.32 -39.13
N TRP A 103 -13.04 -24.41 -39.82
CA TRP A 103 -13.19 -25.73 -39.24
C TRP A 103 -11.89 -26.31 -38.65
N LEU A 104 -10.70 -25.81 -39.06
CA LEU A 104 -9.43 -26.20 -38.51
C LEU A 104 -9.25 -25.65 -37.10
N ASN A 105 -8.75 -26.52 -36.18
CA ASN A 105 -8.34 -26.13 -34.85
C ASN A 105 -6.83 -25.83 -34.80
N LEU A 106 -6.02 -26.74 -35.40
CA LEU A 106 -4.58 -26.58 -35.56
C LEU A 106 -4.21 -27.07 -36.95
N CYS A 107 -3.22 -26.40 -37.56
CA CYS A 107 -2.63 -26.88 -38.81
C CYS A 107 -1.22 -26.32 -38.93
N PHE A 108 -0.23 -27.20 -39.17
CA PHE A 108 1.14 -26.78 -39.40
C PHE A 108 1.90 -27.86 -40.19
N ILE A 109 3.05 -27.48 -40.76
CA ILE A 109 3.91 -28.35 -41.54
C ILE A 109 5.27 -28.53 -40.82
N SER A 110 5.76 -29.74 -40.79
CA SER A 110 7.09 -30.05 -40.30
C SER A 110 7.83 -31.03 -41.18
N ASP A 111 9.18 -31.02 -41.14
CA ASP A 111 9.97 -32.10 -41.71
C ASP A 111 9.93 -33.32 -40.77
N PHE A 112 9.50 -34.45 -41.29
CA PHE A 112 9.51 -35.71 -40.57
C PHE A 112 10.16 -36.78 -41.39
N ILE A 113 11.37 -37.17 -41.03
CA ILE A 113 12.19 -38.21 -41.71
C ILE A 113 12.38 -37.90 -43.20
N GLY A 114 12.65 -36.64 -43.56
CA GLY A 114 12.88 -36.17 -44.92
C GLY A 114 11.62 -36.03 -45.78
N ASN A 115 10.44 -35.99 -45.15
CA ASN A 115 9.16 -35.69 -45.82
C ASN A 115 8.53 -34.47 -45.20
N SER A 116 7.94 -33.59 -45.99
CA SER A 116 7.11 -32.49 -45.52
C SER A 116 5.72 -33.01 -45.11
N VAL A 117 5.42 -32.98 -43.84
CA VAL A 117 4.19 -33.53 -43.28
C VAL A 117 3.29 -32.42 -42.74
N LEU A 118 2.06 -32.37 -43.21
CA LEU A 118 1.00 -31.51 -42.69
C LEU A 118 0.37 -32.20 -41.47
N TRP A 119 0.40 -31.49 -40.34
CA TRP A 119 -0.28 -31.91 -39.12
C TRP A 119 -1.52 -31.04 -38.94
N TYR A 120 -2.68 -31.63 -38.67
CA TYR A 120 -3.91 -30.87 -38.49
C TYR A 120 -4.82 -31.52 -37.44
N SER A 121 -5.62 -30.68 -36.83
CA SER A 121 -6.79 -31.10 -36.04
C SER A 121 -8.00 -30.26 -36.44
N VAL A 122 -9.18 -30.82 -36.18
CA VAL A 122 -10.48 -30.18 -36.51
C VAL A 122 -11.18 -29.75 -35.25
N LYS A 123 -11.93 -28.64 -35.26
CA LYS A 123 -12.77 -28.24 -34.15
C LYS A 123 -13.92 -29.27 -34.01
N ASP A 124 -14.01 -29.95 -32.87
CA ASP A 124 -14.93 -31.06 -32.62
C ASP A 124 -16.38 -30.76 -33.00
N LYS A 125 -16.83 -29.53 -32.79
CA LYS A 125 -18.18 -29.09 -33.13
C LYS A 125 -18.52 -29.14 -34.63
N TYR A 126 -17.52 -29.33 -35.50
CA TYR A 126 -17.72 -29.46 -36.95
C TYR A 126 -17.44 -30.88 -37.47
N VAL A 127 -17.23 -31.83 -36.59
CA VAL A 127 -17.11 -33.25 -36.94
C VAL A 127 -18.46 -33.92 -36.77
N ASN A 128 -19.02 -34.43 -37.86
CA ASN A 128 -20.29 -35.17 -37.85
C ASN A 128 -20.11 -36.57 -37.26
N LYS A 129 -21.22 -37.24 -36.93
CA LYS A 129 -21.23 -38.59 -36.37
C LYS A 129 -20.63 -39.64 -37.31
N ASP A 130 -20.54 -39.36 -38.59
CA ASP A 130 -19.91 -40.22 -39.62
C ASP A 130 -18.47 -39.79 -39.95
N ASN A 131 -17.88 -38.99 -39.07
CA ASN A 131 -16.53 -38.44 -39.19
C ASN A 131 -16.33 -37.47 -40.38
N THR A 132 -17.39 -37.04 -41.07
CA THR A 132 -17.30 -35.99 -42.08
C THR A 132 -17.22 -34.61 -41.43
N ILE A 133 -16.50 -33.67 -42.11
CA ILE A 133 -16.31 -32.30 -41.61
C ILE A 133 -17.39 -31.38 -42.21
N ASP A 134 -18.17 -30.74 -41.32
CA ASP A 134 -19.16 -29.77 -41.73
C ASP A 134 -18.54 -28.37 -42.03
N LYS A 135 -17.88 -28.26 -43.16
CA LYS A 135 -17.26 -27.00 -43.60
C LYS A 135 -18.25 -25.89 -43.86
N ILE A 136 -19.52 -26.21 -44.14
CA ILE A 136 -20.57 -25.21 -44.40
C ILE A 136 -20.98 -24.51 -43.12
N THR A 137 -21.29 -25.29 -42.08
CA THR A 137 -21.62 -24.74 -40.76
C THR A 137 -20.44 -23.95 -40.19
N ALA A 138 -19.19 -24.43 -40.34
CA ALA A 138 -18.00 -23.73 -39.95
C ALA A 138 -17.88 -22.33 -40.60
N LYS A 139 -18.09 -22.29 -41.92
CA LYS A 139 -18.05 -21.03 -42.65
C LYS A 139 -19.14 -20.05 -42.21
N ASN A 140 -20.34 -20.52 -41.96
CA ASN A 140 -21.45 -19.71 -41.49
C ASN A 140 -21.18 -19.16 -40.07
N ASP A 141 -20.64 -19.95 -39.17
CA ASP A 141 -20.25 -19.54 -37.82
C ASP A 141 -19.18 -18.46 -37.90
N TYR A 142 -18.17 -18.59 -38.78
CA TYR A 142 -17.15 -17.58 -39.00
C TYR A 142 -17.77 -16.24 -39.44
N ILE A 143 -18.64 -16.28 -40.47
CA ILE A 143 -19.29 -15.07 -40.99
C ILE A 143 -20.11 -14.41 -39.89
N LYS A 144 -20.87 -15.19 -39.11
CA LYS A 144 -21.68 -14.68 -38.00
C LYS A 144 -20.80 -13.99 -36.93
N LEU A 145 -19.70 -14.64 -36.52
CA LEU A 145 -18.75 -14.10 -35.52
C LEU A 145 -18.13 -12.80 -36.03
N HIS A 146 -17.57 -12.80 -37.25
CA HIS A 146 -16.86 -11.63 -37.75
C HIS A 146 -17.85 -10.48 -38.10
N THR A 147 -19.09 -10.74 -38.49
CA THR A 147 -20.12 -9.70 -38.64
C THR A 147 -20.36 -9.00 -37.28
N ARG A 148 -20.47 -9.72 -36.21
CA ARG A 148 -20.64 -9.12 -34.87
C ARG A 148 -19.40 -8.34 -34.44
N LEU A 149 -18.19 -8.87 -34.70
CA LEU A 149 -16.94 -8.16 -34.40
C LEU A 149 -16.78 -6.88 -35.20
N ASP A 150 -17.12 -6.90 -36.50
CA ASP A 150 -17.08 -5.74 -37.39
C ASP A 150 -18.12 -4.67 -37.00
N ASN A 151 -19.25 -5.10 -36.42
CA ASN A 151 -20.23 -4.18 -35.80
C ASN A 151 -19.76 -3.60 -34.44
N GLY A 152 -18.64 -4.02 -33.92
CA GLY A 152 -18.12 -3.57 -32.60
C GLY A 152 -18.67 -4.31 -31.39
N GLU A 153 -19.42 -5.41 -31.58
CA GLU A 153 -20.12 -6.18 -30.51
C GLU A 153 -19.16 -7.13 -29.75
N TRP A 154 -17.86 -6.83 -29.71
CA TRP A 154 -16.88 -7.73 -29.08
C TRP A 154 -17.04 -7.81 -27.55
N LYS A 155 -17.57 -6.75 -26.92
CA LYS A 155 -17.80 -6.71 -25.46
C LYS A 155 -18.92 -7.68 -25.08
N GLU A 156 -19.99 -7.65 -25.82
CA GLU A 156 -21.15 -8.54 -25.67
C GLU A 156 -20.74 -9.99 -25.90
N LEU A 157 -19.96 -10.26 -26.95
CA LEU A 157 -19.44 -11.58 -27.25
C LEU A 157 -18.55 -12.10 -26.12
N LEU A 158 -17.66 -11.26 -25.57
CA LEU A 158 -16.77 -11.64 -24.48
C LEU A 158 -17.56 -11.94 -23.20
N ALA A 159 -18.55 -11.12 -22.88
CA ALA A 159 -19.45 -11.33 -21.77
C ALA A 159 -20.22 -12.66 -21.90
N GLU A 160 -20.77 -12.96 -23.10
CA GLU A 160 -21.42 -14.23 -23.40
C GLU A 160 -20.51 -15.46 -23.19
N GLU A 161 -19.22 -15.35 -23.53
CA GLU A 161 -18.24 -16.42 -23.29
C GLU A 161 -17.89 -16.57 -21.80
N ILE A 162 -17.74 -15.45 -21.07
CA ILE A 162 -17.51 -15.45 -19.61
C ILE A 162 -18.70 -16.08 -18.88
N ASP A 163 -19.93 -15.88 -19.38
CA ASP A 163 -21.13 -16.49 -18.78
C ASP A 163 -21.16 -18.02 -18.91
N LYS A 164 -20.52 -18.57 -19.94
CA LYS A 164 -20.49 -20.01 -20.20
C LYS A 164 -19.48 -20.74 -19.35
N ALA A 165 -18.33 -20.14 -19.06
CA ALA A 165 -17.23 -20.80 -18.37
C ALA A 165 -16.32 -19.84 -17.59
N CYS A 166 -15.93 -20.26 -16.37
CA CYS A 166 -14.76 -19.73 -15.68
C CYS A 166 -13.53 -20.48 -16.20
N GLY A 167 -12.45 -19.76 -16.47
CA GLY A 167 -11.20 -20.32 -16.94
C GLY A 167 -10.67 -19.65 -18.19
N ARG A 168 -10.03 -20.42 -19.05
CA ARG A 168 -9.43 -19.91 -20.29
C ARG A 168 -10.48 -19.83 -21.39
N ILE A 169 -10.70 -18.64 -21.89
CA ILE A 169 -11.58 -18.35 -23.04
C ILE A 169 -10.65 -18.11 -24.24
N ASP A 170 -10.73 -18.97 -25.23
CA ASP A 170 -9.97 -18.81 -26.47
C ASP A 170 -10.68 -17.81 -27.37
N ILE A 171 -9.99 -16.74 -27.74
CA ILE A 171 -10.44 -15.69 -28.65
C ILE A 171 -9.48 -15.49 -29.83
N SER A 172 -8.64 -16.49 -30.09
CA SER A 172 -7.68 -16.44 -31.20
C SER A 172 -8.35 -16.19 -32.56
N ASP A 173 -9.57 -16.70 -32.71
CA ASP A 173 -10.40 -16.48 -33.91
C ASP A 173 -10.89 -15.02 -34.08
N TRP A 174 -10.85 -14.19 -33.04
CA TRP A 174 -11.31 -12.78 -33.10
C TRP A 174 -10.29 -11.86 -33.76
N ARG A 175 -9.01 -12.27 -33.81
CA ARG A 175 -7.88 -11.58 -34.47
C ARG A 175 -7.61 -10.18 -33.98
N PHE A 176 -7.86 -9.92 -32.73
CA PHE A 176 -7.48 -8.66 -32.11
C PHE A 176 -5.97 -8.55 -32.02
N THR A 177 -5.41 -7.47 -32.52
CA THR A 177 -3.99 -7.15 -32.34
C THR A 177 -3.72 -6.79 -30.89
N THR A 178 -2.45 -6.88 -30.50
CA THR A 178 -2.01 -6.52 -29.14
C THR A 178 -2.32 -5.06 -28.74
N GLU A 179 -2.59 -4.19 -29.72
CA GLU A 179 -3.08 -2.82 -29.48
C GLU A 179 -4.43 -2.79 -28.74
N LYS A 180 -5.26 -3.82 -28.89
CA LYS A 180 -6.56 -3.94 -28.23
C LYS A 180 -6.47 -4.37 -26.76
N THR A 181 -5.31 -4.82 -26.31
CA THR A 181 -5.12 -5.40 -24.97
C THR A 181 -5.52 -4.45 -23.83
N ALA A 182 -5.10 -3.18 -23.92
CA ALA A 182 -5.41 -2.18 -22.88
C ALA A 182 -6.93 -1.92 -22.79
N GLU A 183 -7.62 -1.76 -23.94
CA GLU A 183 -9.07 -1.55 -23.98
C GLU A 183 -9.83 -2.77 -23.43
N MET A 184 -9.35 -3.98 -23.74
CA MET A 184 -9.96 -5.21 -23.25
C MET A 184 -9.75 -5.37 -21.73
N TYR A 185 -8.56 -5.06 -21.20
CA TYR A 185 -8.32 -5.04 -19.75
C TYR A 185 -9.24 -4.04 -19.05
N ARG A 186 -9.39 -2.83 -19.60
CA ARG A 186 -10.28 -1.81 -19.04
C ARG A 186 -11.71 -2.34 -18.95
N TYR A 187 -12.23 -2.86 -20.06
CA TYR A 187 -13.59 -3.41 -20.11
C TYR A 187 -13.79 -4.53 -19.06
N LEU A 188 -12.88 -5.50 -19.00
CA LEU A 188 -12.97 -6.63 -18.06
C LEU A 188 -12.84 -6.19 -16.60
N ASN A 189 -11.99 -5.21 -16.33
CA ASN A 189 -11.85 -4.64 -15.00
C ASN A 189 -13.12 -3.87 -14.59
N ASP A 190 -13.72 -3.11 -15.49
CA ASP A 190 -14.98 -2.42 -15.22
C ASP A 190 -16.12 -3.43 -15.01
N LEU A 191 -16.19 -4.45 -15.83
CA LEU A 191 -17.22 -5.48 -15.74
C LEU A 191 -17.25 -6.14 -14.36
N ARG A 192 -16.10 -6.58 -13.83
CA ARG A 192 -16.02 -7.28 -12.54
C ARG A 192 -16.30 -6.43 -11.31
N VAL A 193 -16.28 -5.09 -11.43
CA VAL A 193 -16.48 -4.17 -10.31
C VAL A 193 -17.76 -3.34 -10.41
N SER A 194 -18.36 -3.26 -11.61
CA SER A 194 -19.51 -2.40 -11.88
C SER A 194 -20.78 -3.18 -12.12
N ASP A 195 -20.66 -4.46 -12.45
CA ASP A 195 -21.81 -5.29 -12.80
C ASP A 195 -22.01 -6.42 -11.78
N ARG A 196 -23.20 -6.42 -11.20
CA ARG A 196 -23.65 -7.43 -10.23
C ARG A 196 -23.43 -8.86 -10.70
N GLN A 197 -23.64 -9.10 -12.01
CA GLN A 197 -23.54 -10.43 -12.62
C GLN A 197 -22.13 -10.99 -12.64
N TYR A 198 -21.10 -10.09 -12.70
CA TYR A 198 -19.69 -10.46 -12.84
C TYR A 198 -18.85 -10.18 -11.59
N TYR A 199 -19.46 -9.77 -10.48
CA TYR A 199 -18.73 -9.48 -9.23
C TYR A 199 -18.01 -10.70 -8.63
N TRP A 200 -18.32 -11.90 -9.08
CA TRP A 200 -17.62 -13.14 -8.73
C TRP A 200 -16.21 -13.24 -9.31
N ILE A 201 -15.86 -12.43 -10.32
CA ILE A 201 -14.53 -12.47 -10.96
C ILE A 201 -13.47 -11.89 -10.02
N ASP A 202 -12.40 -12.66 -9.81
CA ASP A 202 -11.23 -12.25 -9.04
C ASP A 202 -10.20 -11.55 -9.91
N SER A 203 -9.70 -12.25 -10.93
CA SER A 203 -8.66 -11.73 -11.82
C SER A 203 -8.91 -12.06 -13.28
N VAL A 204 -8.30 -11.27 -14.14
CA VAL A 204 -8.31 -11.49 -15.59
C VAL A 204 -6.88 -11.40 -16.12
N LYS A 205 -6.51 -12.29 -17.04
CA LYS A 205 -5.23 -12.26 -17.74
C LYS A 205 -5.46 -12.42 -19.23
N ILE A 206 -4.84 -11.57 -20.03
CA ILE A 206 -4.87 -11.65 -21.49
C ILE A 206 -3.55 -12.22 -21.96
N SER A 207 -3.61 -13.21 -22.83
CA SER A 207 -2.44 -13.85 -23.43
C SER A 207 -2.41 -13.55 -24.92
N ASP A 208 -1.22 -13.26 -25.45
CA ASP A 208 -0.96 -12.99 -26.85
C ASP A 208 0.27 -13.74 -27.35
N ASP A 209 0.52 -13.71 -28.67
CA ASP A 209 1.73 -14.26 -29.31
C ASP A 209 2.73 -13.17 -29.77
N GLY A 210 2.52 -11.94 -29.33
CA GLY A 210 3.27 -10.75 -29.71
C GLY A 210 2.67 -9.99 -30.91
N THR A 211 1.65 -10.55 -31.58
CA THR A 211 0.93 -9.93 -32.69
C THR A 211 -0.58 -9.90 -32.42
N TYR A 212 -1.13 -11.03 -32.01
CA TYR A 212 -2.56 -11.21 -31.79
C TYR A 212 -2.87 -11.73 -30.40
N ILE A 213 -3.97 -11.25 -29.83
CA ILE A 213 -4.53 -11.76 -28.58
C ILE A 213 -5.05 -13.19 -28.83
N LYS A 214 -4.69 -14.12 -27.97
CA LYS A 214 -5.07 -15.53 -28.09
C LYS A 214 -6.17 -15.94 -27.11
N SER A 215 -6.08 -15.50 -25.88
CA SER A 215 -7.06 -15.92 -24.88
C SER A 215 -7.19 -14.92 -23.76
N VAL A 216 -8.35 -14.99 -23.11
CA VAL A 216 -8.64 -14.34 -21.82
C VAL A 216 -8.79 -15.44 -20.78
N LEU A 217 -8.02 -15.34 -19.68
CA LEU A 217 -8.17 -16.21 -18.52
C LEU A 217 -8.95 -15.43 -17.45
N VAL A 218 -10.05 -16.00 -16.99
CA VAL A 218 -10.88 -15.44 -15.93
C VAL A 218 -10.85 -16.38 -14.73
N SER A 219 -10.51 -15.89 -13.55
CA SER A 219 -10.57 -16.62 -12.30
C SER A 219 -11.70 -16.10 -11.42
N ALA A 220 -12.28 -16.97 -10.60
CA ALA A 220 -13.29 -16.62 -9.61
C ALA A 220 -12.65 -16.35 -8.25
N LYS A 221 -13.28 -15.48 -7.43
CA LYS A 221 -12.92 -15.30 -6.03
C LYS A 221 -13.20 -16.60 -5.25
N ASP A 222 -12.24 -17.05 -4.46
CA ASP A 222 -12.31 -18.31 -3.72
C ASP A 222 -13.59 -18.44 -2.90
N LYS A 223 -14.04 -17.35 -2.28
CA LYS A 223 -15.28 -17.34 -1.45
C LYS A 223 -16.57 -17.65 -2.23
N TYR A 224 -16.52 -17.62 -3.57
CA TYR A 224 -17.67 -17.95 -4.42
C TYR A 224 -17.52 -19.29 -5.13
N THR A 225 -16.43 -20.02 -4.89
CA THR A 225 -16.19 -21.32 -5.49
C THR A 225 -16.43 -22.44 -4.50
N ASN A 226 -16.83 -23.62 -4.99
CA ASN A 226 -16.87 -24.82 -4.15
C ASN A 226 -15.44 -25.40 -3.97
N GLU A 227 -15.28 -26.36 -3.04
CA GLU A 227 -14.00 -27.02 -2.72
C GLU A 227 -13.24 -27.58 -3.93
N ASN A 228 -13.94 -27.85 -5.04
CA ASN A 228 -13.36 -28.39 -6.28
C ASN A 228 -13.24 -27.32 -7.39
N ASN A 229 -13.52 -26.05 -7.13
CA ASN A 229 -13.54 -24.94 -8.09
C ASN A 229 -14.41 -25.17 -9.35
N GLN A 230 -15.39 -26.09 -9.28
CA GLN A 230 -16.22 -26.49 -10.40
C GLN A 230 -17.52 -25.68 -10.54
N THR A 231 -17.97 -25.07 -9.45
CA THR A 231 -19.23 -24.32 -9.45
C THR A 231 -19.04 -22.95 -8.80
N ILE A 232 -19.52 -21.90 -9.46
CA ILE A 232 -19.46 -20.53 -8.96
C ILE A 232 -20.82 -20.14 -8.42
N ASN A 233 -20.87 -19.67 -7.18
CA ASN A 233 -22.08 -19.13 -6.57
C ASN A 233 -22.29 -17.66 -7.00
N LYS A 234 -22.77 -17.46 -8.25
CA LYS A 234 -23.02 -16.13 -8.82
C LYS A 234 -24.11 -15.36 -8.06
N GLU A 235 -25.07 -16.05 -7.44
CA GLU A 235 -26.11 -15.42 -6.63
C GLU A 235 -25.55 -14.79 -5.36
N GLN A 236 -24.71 -15.53 -4.64
CA GLN A 236 -24.02 -14.98 -3.45
C GLN A 236 -23.16 -13.79 -3.81
N ALA A 237 -22.41 -13.87 -4.92
CA ALA A 237 -21.59 -12.75 -5.39
C ALA A 237 -22.42 -11.50 -5.69
N GLY A 238 -23.58 -11.68 -6.33
CA GLY A 238 -24.51 -10.58 -6.58
C GLY A 238 -25.09 -9.97 -5.30
N ASN A 239 -25.39 -10.78 -4.30
CA ASN A 239 -25.88 -10.30 -3.00
C ASN A 239 -24.79 -9.50 -2.26
N ASP A 240 -23.54 -9.99 -2.27
CA ASP A 240 -22.39 -9.27 -1.68
C ASP A 240 -22.16 -7.92 -2.40
N PHE A 241 -22.31 -7.88 -3.73
CA PHE A 241 -22.24 -6.64 -4.50
C PHE A 241 -23.31 -5.63 -4.05
N ASP A 242 -24.56 -6.07 -3.91
CA ASP A 242 -25.66 -5.22 -3.48
C ASP A 242 -25.41 -4.65 -2.07
N VAL A 243 -24.89 -5.46 -1.16
CA VAL A 243 -24.47 -5.05 0.19
C VAL A 243 -23.36 -3.99 0.12
N LEU A 244 -22.32 -4.24 -0.68
CA LEU A 244 -21.21 -3.30 -0.87
C LEU A 244 -21.72 -1.95 -1.40
N GLN A 245 -22.55 -1.96 -2.47
CA GLN A 245 -23.08 -0.73 -3.05
C GLN A 245 -23.95 0.06 -2.06
N LYS A 246 -24.71 -0.63 -1.20
CA LYS A 246 -25.47 0.00 -0.12
C LYS A 246 -24.56 0.68 0.91
N ARG A 247 -23.50 -0.01 1.34
CA ARG A 247 -22.52 0.53 2.30
C ARG A 247 -21.80 1.75 1.74
N LEU A 248 -21.38 1.71 0.47
CA LEU A 248 -20.74 2.86 -0.18
C LEU A 248 -21.68 4.07 -0.26
N LYS A 249 -22.97 3.87 -0.57
CA LYS A 249 -23.99 4.94 -0.53
C LYS A 249 -24.19 5.52 0.87
N ASN A 250 -23.93 4.75 1.91
CA ASN A 250 -23.98 5.21 3.31
C ASN A 250 -22.69 5.94 3.75
N GLY A 251 -21.67 6.04 2.90
CA GLY A 251 -20.38 6.66 3.23
C GLY A 251 -19.46 5.78 4.08
N GLU A 252 -19.63 4.45 4.05
CA GLU A 252 -18.85 3.50 4.86
C GLU A 252 -17.52 3.08 4.19
N GLU A 253 -17.02 3.85 3.21
CA GLU A 253 -15.83 3.50 2.41
C GLU A 253 -14.60 3.24 3.30
N MET A 254 -14.30 4.14 4.24
CA MET A 254 -13.14 4.01 5.13
C MET A 254 -13.25 2.77 6.03
N LYS A 255 -14.45 2.47 6.52
CA LYS A 255 -14.71 1.28 7.33
C LYS A 255 -14.49 -0.01 6.53
N ILE A 256 -14.90 -0.05 5.26
CA ILE A 256 -14.65 -1.19 4.38
C ILE A 256 -13.15 -1.40 4.17
N ILE A 257 -12.37 -0.33 4.01
CA ILE A 257 -10.91 -0.41 3.89
C ILE A 257 -10.30 -0.99 5.17
N GLU A 258 -10.72 -0.53 6.33
CA GLU A 258 -10.25 -1.01 7.63
C GLU A 258 -10.55 -2.51 7.84
N GLU A 259 -11.76 -2.95 7.49
CA GLU A 259 -12.15 -4.37 7.52
C GLU A 259 -11.24 -5.21 6.62
N ARG A 260 -10.96 -4.77 5.39
CA ARG A 260 -10.06 -5.47 4.46
C ARG A 260 -8.61 -5.53 4.96
N ILE A 261 -8.13 -4.48 5.63
CA ILE A 261 -6.82 -4.48 6.29
C ILE A 261 -6.79 -5.55 7.40
N THR A 262 -7.83 -5.60 8.22
CA THR A 262 -7.95 -6.56 9.33
C THR A 262 -8.02 -8.00 8.82
N GLU A 263 -8.80 -8.27 7.79
CA GLU A 263 -8.90 -9.59 7.16
C GLU A 263 -7.56 -10.02 6.53
N GLY A 264 -6.90 -9.10 5.81
CA GLY A 264 -5.66 -9.38 5.09
C GLY A 264 -4.49 -9.76 6.00
N LYS A 265 -4.43 -9.22 7.23
CA LYS A 265 -3.33 -9.51 8.17
C LYS A 265 -3.17 -11.00 8.48
N SER A 266 -4.26 -11.77 8.48
CA SER A 266 -4.23 -13.21 8.76
C SER A 266 -3.55 -14.04 7.66
N SER A 267 -3.40 -13.49 6.46
CA SER A 267 -2.74 -14.13 5.32
C SER A 267 -1.23 -13.94 5.29
N VAL A 268 -0.68 -13.07 6.15
CA VAL A 268 0.73 -12.69 6.15
C VAL A 268 1.57 -13.69 6.92
N ALA A 269 2.62 -14.20 6.27
CA ALA A 269 3.60 -15.09 6.88
C ALA A 269 4.98 -14.90 6.22
N LEU A 270 6.06 -15.12 6.98
CA LEU A 270 7.40 -15.09 6.39
C LEU A 270 7.61 -16.24 5.41
N PRO A 271 8.33 -16.06 4.29
CA PRO A 271 9.13 -14.87 3.96
C PRO A 271 8.34 -13.75 3.25
N TYR A 272 7.03 -13.91 3.04
CA TYR A 272 6.21 -12.93 2.31
C TYR A 272 5.50 -12.02 3.30
N ASN A 273 6.16 -10.92 3.66
CA ASN A 273 5.69 -9.97 4.66
C ASN A 273 4.90 -8.79 4.05
N VAL A 274 4.35 -8.98 2.88
CA VAL A 274 3.51 -8.01 2.18
C VAL A 274 2.16 -8.65 1.86
N TYR A 275 1.08 -7.94 2.10
CA TYR A 275 -0.24 -8.32 1.63
C TYR A 275 -0.92 -7.16 0.91
N THR A 276 -1.76 -7.49 -0.06
CA THR A 276 -2.43 -6.52 -0.91
C THR A 276 -3.93 -6.56 -0.67
N ILE A 277 -4.51 -5.43 -0.31
CA ILE A 277 -5.95 -5.26 -0.25
C ILE A 277 -6.46 -4.65 -1.56
N GLN A 278 -7.44 -5.29 -2.16
CA GLN A 278 -8.05 -4.84 -3.41
C GLN A 278 -9.09 -3.74 -3.11
N LEU A 279 -9.03 -2.63 -3.85
CA LEU A 279 -9.90 -1.46 -3.65
C LEU A 279 -10.67 -1.07 -4.92
N ARG A 280 -10.42 -1.74 -6.04
CA ARG A 280 -11.00 -1.39 -7.35
C ARG A 280 -12.53 -1.30 -7.34
N ASP A 281 -13.19 -2.19 -6.59
CA ASP A 281 -14.64 -2.24 -6.45
C ASP A 281 -15.23 -1.09 -5.60
N LEU A 282 -14.37 -0.34 -4.90
CA LEU A 282 -14.77 0.89 -4.20
C LEU A 282 -14.77 2.11 -5.14
N LYS A 283 -14.14 2.01 -6.31
CA LYS A 283 -14.04 3.08 -7.32
C LYS A 283 -13.52 4.41 -6.77
N ILE A 284 -12.50 4.32 -5.92
CA ILE A 284 -11.85 5.50 -5.34
C ILE A 284 -11.06 6.21 -6.43
N ASN A 285 -11.45 7.43 -6.76
CA ASN A 285 -10.76 8.24 -7.76
C ASN A 285 -9.31 8.54 -7.33
N LYS A 286 -8.39 8.62 -8.28
CA LYS A 286 -6.96 8.91 -8.04
C LYS A 286 -6.75 10.17 -7.19
N ASP A 287 -7.55 11.20 -7.40
CA ASP A 287 -7.49 12.46 -6.66
C ASP A 287 -7.70 12.25 -5.15
N ARG A 288 -8.42 11.19 -4.76
CA ARG A 288 -8.70 10.82 -3.36
C ARG A 288 -7.72 9.82 -2.77
N ALA A 289 -6.77 9.35 -3.57
CA ALA A 289 -5.80 8.35 -3.10
C ALA A 289 -4.92 8.88 -1.94
N GLY A 290 -4.70 10.20 -1.89
CA GLY A 290 -4.02 10.87 -0.77
C GLY A 290 -4.81 10.75 0.55
N ASP A 291 -6.14 10.89 0.51
CA ASP A 291 -7.00 10.75 1.69
C ASP A 291 -6.93 9.33 2.25
N ILE A 292 -6.99 8.33 1.35
CA ILE A 292 -6.90 6.92 1.74
C ILE A 292 -5.52 6.60 2.34
N TYR A 293 -4.45 7.13 1.74
CA TYR A 293 -3.09 6.97 2.25
C TYR A 293 -2.94 7.56 3.67
N ASN A 294 -3.44 8.77 3.89
CA ASN A 294 -3.42 9.40 5.20
C ASN A 294 -4.29 8.64 6.22
N TYR A 295 -5.45 8.12 5.79
CA TYR A 295 -6.30 7.31 6.66
C TYR A 295 -5.63 6.01 7.10
N VAL A 296 -5.05 5.25 6.18
CA VAL A 296 -4.31 4.02 6.51
C VAL A 296 -3.08 4.34 7.35
N GLY A 297 -2.40 5.44 7.06
CA GLY A 297 -1.33 5.96 7.90
C GLY A 297 -1.81 6.33 9.32
N TYR A 298 -2.98 6.92 9.47
CA TYR A 298 -3.60 7.14 10.79
C TYR A 298 -3.89 5.80 11.49
N LEU A 299 -4.40 4.79 10.79
CA LEU A 299 -4.59 3.46 11.38
C LEU A 299 -3.28 2.89 11.92
N SER A 300 -2.15 3.03 11.21
CA SER A 300 -0.85 2.54 11.67
C SER A 300 -0.38 3.15 13.00
N THR A 301 -0.98 4.27 13.43
CA THR A 301 -0.74 4.88 14.75
C THR A 301 -1.62 4.30 15.85
N LYS A 302 -2.45 3.29 15.57
CA LYS A 302 -3.28 2.58 16.55
C LYS A 302 -2.62 1.26 16.96
N PRO A 303 -2.81 0.79 18.21
CA PRO A 303 -2.12 -0.39 18.69
C PRO A 303 -2.38 -1.64 17.84
N GLN A 304 -3.63 -1.86 17.39
CA GLN A 304 -4.02 -3.01 16.58
C GLN A 304 -3.51 -2.98 15.14
N TYR A 305 -3.01 -1.83 14.65
CA TYR A 305 -2.49 -1.62 13.30
C TYR A 305 -1.04 -1.14 13.25
N SER A 306 -0.34 -1.07 14.41
CA SER A 306 1.03 -0.55 14.49
C SER A 306 2.06 -1.42 13.74
N TYR A 307 1.64 -2.58 13.26
CA TYR A 307 2.42 -3.46 12.39
C TYR A 307 2.54 -2.95 10.94
N ILE A 308 1.70 -1.99 10.52
CA ILE A 308 1.76 -1.42 9.18
C ILE A 308 2.92 -0.43 9.11
N ASN A 309 3.95 -0.78 8.33
CA ASN A 309 5.16 0.05 8.21
C ASN A 309 5.22 0.83 6.90
N PHE A 310 4.80 0.21 5.80
CA PHE A 310 4.90 0.82 4.48
C PHE A 310 3.64 0.59 3.67
N ILE A 311 3.23 1.60 2.89
CA ILE A 311 2.00 1.56 2.08
C ILE A 311 2.37 1.90 0.65
N LEU A 312 2.25 0.92 -0.26
CA LEU A 312 2.32 1.13 -1.70
C LEU A 312 0.92 1.27 -2.28
N ARG A 313 0.74 2.25 -3.16
CA ARG A 313 -0.50 2.50 -3.90
C ARG A 313 -0.37 1.94 -5.30
N GLU A 314 -1.33 1.11 -5.71
CA GLU A 314 -1.44 0.60 -7.05
C GLU A 314 -2.62 1.28 -7.76
N TYR A 315 -2.38 1.79 -8.96
CA TYR A 315 -3.39 2.48 -9.75
C TYR A 315 -3.71 1.71 -11.02
N ASP A 316 -4.96 1.75 -11.43
CA ASP A 316 -5.32 1.62 -12.84
C ASP A 316 -5.50 3.01 -13.46
N GLU A 317 -6.08 3.08 -14.68
CA GLU A 317 -6.16 4.36 -15.40
C GLU A 317 -6.94 5.44 -14.63
N ASP A 318 -8.01 5.07 -13.91
CA ASP A 318 -8.95 6.01 -13.30
C ASP A 318 -9.01 5.94 -11.76
N TYR A 319 -8.67 4.79 -11.17
CA TYR A 319 -8.94 4.50 -9.76
C TYR A 319 -7.72 4.01 -9.00
N LEU A 320 -7.75 4.16 -7.67
CA LEU A 320 -6.90 3.43 -6.75
C LEU A 320 -7.32 1.96 -6.76
N ALA A 321 -6.50 1.11 -7.36
CA ALA A 321 -6.82 -0.30 -7.59
C ALA A 321 -6.57 -1.17 -6.35
N ALA A 322 -5.46 -0.91 -5.65
CA ALA A 322 -5.06 -1.67 -4.47
C ALA A 322 -4.10 -0.89 -3.57
N LEU A 323 -3.97 -1.37 -2.34
CA LEU A 323 -2.89 -1.00 -1.42
C LEU A 323 -2.11 -2.25 -1.05
N SER A 324 -0.79 -2.19 -1.17
CA SER A 324 0.12 -3.21 -0.65
C SER A 324 0.74 -2.72 0.65
N LEU A 325 0.52 -3.46 1.71
CA LEU A 325 0.94 -3.15 3.07
C LEU A 325 2.09 -4.05 3.48
N THR A 326 3.15 -3.46 4.04
CA THR A 326 4.32 -4.19 4.52
C THR A 326 4.26 -4.35 6.03
N VAL A 327 4.54 -5.57 6.49
CA VAL A 327 4.64 -5.93 7.91
C VAL A 327 6.10 -6.27 8.23
N PRO A 328 6.79 -5.53 9.11
CA PRO A 328 8.15 -5.85 9.51
C PRO A 328 8.29 -7.25 10.13
N ALA A 329 9.44 -7.88 9.91
CA ALA A 329 9.72 -9.25 10.36
C ALA A 329 9.59 -9.43 11.89
N GLU A 330 9.79 -8.38 12.66
CA GLU A 330 9.70 -8.37 14.13
C GLU A 330 8.29 -8.60 14.69
N PHE A 331 7.25 -8.55 13.84
CA PHE A 331 5.85 -8.84 14.21
C PHE A 331 5.47 -10.31 14.01
N PHE A 332 6.43 -11.17 13.66
CA PHE A 332 6.17 -12.59 13.47
C PHE A 332 6.77 -13.41 14.62
N ASN A 333 6.02 -14.41 15.07
CA ASN A 333 6.47 -15.34 16.10
C ASN A 333 7.46 -16.41 15.55
N GLU A 334 7.91 -17.33 16.40
CA GLU A 334 8.84 -18.41 16.04
C GLU A 334 8.26 -19.36 14.95
N GLU A 335 6.94 -19.41 14.77
CA GLU A 335 6.26 -20.18 13.72
C GLU A 335 6.14 -19.41 12.40
N ASN A 336 6.74 -18.21 12.30
CA ASN A 336 6.62 -17.28 11.17
C ASN A 336 5.20 -16.79 10.89
N LYS A 337 4.34 -16.76 11.90
CA LYS A 337 2.98 -16.22 11.84
C LYS A 337 2.93 -14.86 12.50
N PHE A 338 2.08 -13.98 11.98
CA PHE A 338 1.81 -12.68 12.58
C PHE A 338 1.34 -12.85 14.03
N ASP A 339 1.91 -12.06 14.94
CA ASP A 339 1.58 -12.05 16.37
C ASP A 339 1.11 -10.66 16.80
N GLU A 340 -0.17 -10.55 17.06
CA GLU A 340 -0.81 -9.30 17.46
C GLU A 340 -0.23 -8.74 18.78
N LYS A 341 0.19 -9.60 19.70
CA LYS A 341 0.82 -9.17 20.96
C LYS A 341 2.10 -8.37 20.71
N LEU A 342 2.92 -8.79 19.74
CA LEU A 342 4.14 -8.05 19.36
C LEU A 342 3.81 -6.65 18.83
N SER A 343 2.67 -6.50 18.12
CA SER A 343 2.19 -5.20 17.68
C SER A 343 1.89 -4.28 18.86
N TYR A 344 1.12 -4.76 19.86
CA TYR A 344 0.83 -3.99 21.07
C TYR A 344 2.09 -3.70 21.91
N ASP A 345 2.99 -4.67 22.04
CA ASP A 345 4.24 -4.48 22.81
C ASP A 345 5.10 -3.38 22.17
N LYS A 346 5.26 -3.37 20.85
CA LYS A 346 6.00 -2.32 20.12
C LYS A 346 5.32 -0.97 20.24
N TYR A 347 4.00 -0.92 20.01
CA TYR A 347 3.21 0.30 20.19
C TYR A 347 3.39 0.89 21.58
N ASN A 348 3.27 0.07 22.65
CA ASN A 348 3.38 0.51 24.03
C ASN A 348 4.79 1.01 24.35
N LYS A 349 5.82 0.31 23.87
CA LYS A 349 7.22 0.73 24.03
C LYS A 349 7.46 2.12 23.43
N PHE A 350 6.97 2.34 22.19
CA PHE A 350 7.10 3.61 21.50
C PHE A 350 6.33 4.73 22.19
N ASN A 351 5.04 4.50 22.48
CA ASN A 351 4.18 5.53 23.08
C ASN A 351 4.55 5.84 24.53
N LYS A 352 5.05 4.87 25.32
CA LYS A 352 5.61 5.16 26.63
C LYS A 352 6.78 6.15 26.53
N ARG A 353 7.60 6.03 25.47
CA ARG A 353 8.81 6.87 25.31
C ARG A 353 8.47 8.32 24.94
N ILE A 354 7.34 8.54 24.27
CA ILE A 354 6.84 9.88 23.90
C ILE A 354 5.71 10.37 24.79
N ALA A 355 5.43 9.71 25.92
CA ALA A 355 4.30 10.03 26.78
C ALA A 355 4.37 11.46 27.35
N ASP A 356 5.57 11.89 27.74
CA ASP A 356 5.83 13.26 28.22
C ASP A 356 5.41 14.34 27.21
N PHE A 357 5.55 14.04 25.94
CA PHE A 357 5.15 14.94 24.86
C PHE A 357 3.65 14.82 24.54
N THR A 358 3.15 13.59 24.38
CA THR A 358 1.76 13.38 23.96
C THR A 358 0.75 13.83 24.99
N GLU A 359 1.10 13.87 26.28
CA GLU A 359 0.28 14.47 27.34
C GLU A 359 0.20 16.00 27.26
N GLN A 360 1.18 16.65 26.64
CA GLN A 360 1.16 18.10 26.43
C GLN A 360 0.31 18.50 25.22
N ILE A 361 0.00 17.56 24.30
CA ILE A 361 -0.87 17.82 23.16
C ILE A 361 -2.32 17.79 23.62
N ASP A 362 -2.89 18.98 23.74
CA ASP A 362 -4.26 19.23 24.19
C ASP A 362 -5.23 19.12 22.98
N ASP A 363 -6.40 18.55 23.21
CA ASP A 363 -7.46 18.47 22.19
C ASP A 363 -7.97 19.85 21.74
N SER A 364 -7.78 20.89 22.55
CA SER A 364 -8.11 22.28 22.19
C SER A 364 -7.11 22.93 21.24
N MET A 365 -5.91 22.35 21.07
CA MET A 365 -4.89 22.86 20.13
C MET A 365 -5.37 22.71 18.69
N SER A 366 -5.19 23.77 17.91
CA SER A 366 -5.36 23.73 16.45
C SER A 366 -4.33 22.79 15.80
N ASP A 367 -4.59 22.39 14.56
CA ASP A 367 -3.65 21.55 13.80
C ASP A 367 -2.30 22.26 13.59
N LEU A 368 -2.31 23.59 13.44
CA LEU A 368 -1.10 24.41 13.41
C LEU A 368 -0.30 24.31 14.71
N GLU A 369 -0.96 24.45 15.86
CA GLU A 369 -0.30 24.38 17.17
C GLU A 369 0.28 22.99 17.44
N LYS A 370 -0.48 21.93 17.10
CA LYS A 370 0.03 20.55 17.16
C LYS A 370 1.24 20.35 16.25
N THR A 371 1.19 20.90 15.02
CA THR A 371 2.30 20.80 14.06
C THR A 371 3.56 21.46 14.61
N LEU A 372 3.45 22.67 15.18
CA LEU A 372 4.59 23.36 15.78
C LEU A 372 5.15 22.60 16.98
N ALA A 373 4.29 22.07 17.84
CA ALA A 373 4.72 21.29 19.01
C ALA A 373 5.46 20.00 18.61
N ILE A 374 4.96 19.29 17.59
CA ILE A 374 5.62 18.08 17.05
C ILE A 374 6.99 18.44 16.45
N TYR A 375 7.05 19.52 15.69
CA TYR A 375 8.27 20.01 15.04
C TYR A 375 9.36 20.37 16.06
N GLU A 376 9.01 21.16 17.08
CA GLU A 376 9.91 21.54 18.18
C GLU A 376 10.39 20.31 18.98
N TRP A 377 9.51 19.36 19.25
CA TRP A 377 9.88 18.15 19.97
C TRP A 377 10.86 17.29 19.18
N ALA A 378 10.67 17.14 17.87
CA ALA A 378 11.56 16.37 17.01
C ALA A 378 12.98 16.91 17.07
N MET A 379 13.16 18.21 16.91
CA MET A 379 14.46 18.87 16.96
C MET A 379 15.10 18.87 18.36
N ARG A 380 14.28 18.91 19.41
CA ARG A 380 14.77 18.82 20.78
C ARG A 380 15.30 17.44 21.15
N GLU A 381 14.59 16.39 20.76
CA GLU A 381 14.90 15.02 21.15
C GLU A 381 15.91 14.33 20.24
N CYS A 382 16.13 14.84 19.04
CA CYS A 382 16.98 14.23 18.03
C CYS A 382 18.17 15.15 17.66
N GLU A 383 19.22 14.52 17.19
CA GLU A 383 20.37 15.17 16.53
C GLU A 383 20.60 14.44 15.20
N TYR A 384 21.10 15.15 14.20
CA TYR A 384 21.46 14.51 12.94
C TYR A 384 22.59 13.50 13.13
N ASP A 385 22.45 12.30 12.61
CA ASP A 385 23.45 11.23 12.74
C ASP A 385 24.66 11.44 11.82
N TYR A 386 25.25 12.60 11.92
CA TYR A 386 26.32 13.08 11.04
C TYR A 386 27.56 12.19 11.10
N LYS A 387 27.90 11.65 12.27
CA LYS A 387 29.07 10.78 12.43
C LYS A 387 28.94 9.51 11.59
N ASN A 388 27.81 8.82 11.69
CA ASN A 388 27.58 7.60 10.91
C ASN A 388 27.36 7.92 9.43
N PHE A 389 26.74 9.07 9.12
CA PHE A 389 26.60 9.57 7.75
C PHE A 389 27.97 9.72 7.06
N VAL A 390 28.92 10.41 7.67
CA VAL A 390 30.28 10.61 7.10
C VAL A 390 31.05 9.30 6.99
N LEU A 391 30.83 8.35 7.91
CA LEU A 391 31.51 7.05 7.93
C LEU A 391 30.83 5.99 7.06
N ASP A 392 29.70 6.31 6.42
CA ASP A 392 28.86 5.34 5.67
C ASP A 392 28.46 4.13 6.53
N THR A 393 28.12 4.39 7.79
CA THR A 393 27.76 3.36 8.80
C THR A 393 26.43 3.66 9.48
N ILE A 394 25.52 4.36 8.79
CA ILE A 394 24.22 4.74 9.35
C ILE A 394 23.42 3.48 9.74
N PRO A 395 23.03 3.35 11.02
CA PRO A 395 22.16 2.27 11.46
C PRO A 395 20.77 2.36 10.80
N THR A 396 20.12 1.21 10.62
CA THR A 396 18.76 1.15 10.02
C THR A 396 17.76 2.01 10.80
N GLU A 397 17.89 2.05 12.12
CA GLU A 397 17.02 2.83 13.00
C GLU A 397 17.12 4.32 12.75
N SER A 398 18.29 4.85 12.34
CA SER A 398 18.47 6.29 12.04
C SER A 398 17.68 6.73 10.79
N TYR A 399 17.23 5.80 9.95
CA TYR A 399 16.33 6.09 8.82
C TYR A 399 14.83 6.07 9.21
N GLN A 400 14.49 5.78 10.45
CA GLN A 400 13.14 5.56 10.94
C GLN A 400 12.86 6.41 12.19
N LYS A 401 11.58 6.64 12.49
CA LYS A 401 11.14 7.34 13.71
C LYS A 401 11.71 6.76 15.02
N GLU A 402 12.07 5.49 15.01
CA GLU A 402 12.71 4.80 16.13
C GLU A 402 14.07 5.43 16.46
N GLY A 403 14.82 5.91 15.47
CA GLY A 403 16.06 6.65 15.67
C GLY A 403 15.84 7.92 16.47
N VAL A 404 14.83 8.71 16.11
CA VAL A 404 14.44 9.92 16.86
C VAL A 404 14.06 9.57 18.30
N VAL A 405 13.18 8.58 18.49
CA VAL A 405 12.55 8.31 19.78
C VAL A 405 13.46 7.55 20.75
N TYR A 406 14.23 6.56 20.27
CA TYR A 406 15.03 5.72 21.17
C TYR A 406 16.48 6.14 21.26
N ASN A 407 17.08 6.53 20.15
CA ASN A 407 18.51 6.82 20.08
C ASN A 407 18.79 8.31 20.18
N GLY A 408 17.80 9.16 19.84
CA GLY A 408 17.99 10.60 19.69
C GLY A 408 18.96 10.94 18.55
N LEU A 409 19.07 10.04 17.54
CA LEU A 409 19.93 10.19 16.35
C LEU A 409 19.15 9.71 15.14
N ALA A 410 19.03 10.56 14.11
CA ALA A 410 18.39 10.23 12.86
C ALA A 410 19.01 10.97 11.67
N VAL A 411 18.81 10.44 10.47
CA VAL A 411 19.05 11.17 9.22
C VAL A 411 17.72 11.75 8.72
N CYS A 412 17.73 12.49 7.63
CA CYS A 412 16.55 13.21 7.11
C CYS A 412 15.29 12.34 7.00
N SER A 413 15.42 11.10 6.52
CA SER A 413 14.28 10.17 6.43
C SER A 413 13.72 9.77 7.80
N GLY A 414 14.55 9.68 8.84
CA GLY A 414 14.10 9.38 10.20
C GLY A 414 13.31 10.54 10.82
N TYR A 415 13.77 11.79 10.61
CA TYR A 415 12.99 12.98 10.97
C TYR A 415 11.66 13.03 10.22
N ALA A 416 11.70 12.80 8.90
CA ALA A 416 10.48 12.81 8.08
C ALA A 416 9.48 11.71 8.49
N ASP A 417 9.94 10.49 8.79
CA ASP A 417 9.10 9.38 9.28
C ASP A 417 8.48 9.69 10.66
N PHE A 418 9.27 10.29 11.57
CA PHE A 418 8.74 10.71 12.87
C PHE A 418 7.66 11.79 12.74
N MET A 419 7.93 12.83 11.95
CA MET A 419 6.97 13.89 11.67
C MET A 419 5.69 13.33 11.05
N GLU A 420 5.83 12.46 10.02
CA GLU A 420 4.70 11.83 9.36
C GLU A 420 3.85 11.01 10.34
N TYR A 421 4.49 10.17 11.17
CA TYR A 421 3.81 9.36 12.18
C TYR A 421 3.03 10.21 13.18
N MET A 422 3.66 11.27 13.71
CA MET A 422 3.02 12.11 14.72
C MET A 422 1.90 12.96 14.14
N LEU A 423 2.07 13.53 12.95
CA LEU A 423 1.00 14.29 12.28
C LEU A 423 -0.20 13.37 12.00
N ARG A 424 0.03 12.14 11.52
CA ARG A 424 -1.03 11.13 11.31
C ARG A 424 -1.74 10.75 12.61
N LYS A 425 -1.01 10.60 13.71
CA LYS A 425 -1.58 10.28 15.04
C LYS A 425 -2.65 11.30 15.45
N TYR A 426 -2.47 12.56 15.07
CA TYR A 426 -3.43 13.64 15.30
C TYR A 426 -4.34 13.95 14.11
N LYS A 427 -4.37 13.06 13.09
CA LYS A 427 -5.20 13.16 11.87
C LYS A 427 -4.88 14.40 11.02
N ILE A 428 -3.67 14.92 11.12
CA ILE A 428 -3.20 16.02 10.29
C ILE A 428 -2.69 15.46 8.97
N THR A 429 -3.32 15.84 7.87
CA THR A 429 -2.95 15.39 6.52
C THR A 429 -1.53 15.84 6.19
N ASN A 430 -0.71 14.87 5.78
CA ASN A 430 0.67 15.15 5.44
C ASN A 430 1.22 14.16 4.41
N TYR A 431 2.37 14.51 3.81
CA TYR A 431 3.06 13.75 2.78
C TYR A 431 4.57 13.85 3.00
N ILE A 432 5.32 12.86 2.55
CA ILE A 432 6.78 12.94 2.47
C ILE A 432 7.16 13.47 1.08
N ALA A 433 7.92 14.55 1.05
CA ALA A 433 8.64 15.02 -0.12
C ALA A 433 10.04 14.42 -0.12
N SER A 434 10.53 14.01 -1.29
CA SER A 434 11.88 13.50 -1.43
C SER A 434 12.52 13.98 -2.73
N SER A 435 13.81 14.28 -2.68
CA SER A 435 14.62 14.70 -3.83
C SER A 435 15.82 13.77 -3.96
N SER A 436 15.92 13.06 -5.07
CA SER A 436 17.11 12.27 -5.40
C SER A 436 18.35 13.13 -5.71
N ASP A 437 18.14 14.36 -6.15
CA ASP A 437 19.22 15.28 -6.48
C ASP A 437 19.88 15.85 -5.23
N LEU A 438 19.13 15.93 -4.12
CA LEU A 438 19.63 16.36 -2.81
C LEU A 438 19.98 15.21 -1.89
N ASP A 439 19.60 13.95 -2.25
CA ASP A 439 19.61 12.80 -1.32
C ASP A 439 18.93 13.15 0.02
N HIS A 440 17.74 13.75 -0.07
CA HIS A 440 17.05 14.35 1.07
C HIS A 440 15.55 14.07 1.08
N ALA A 441 14.97 13.99 2.29
CA ALA A 441 13.54 13.81 2.51
C ALA A 441 13.05 14.74 3.63
N TRP A 442 11.84 15.29 3.43
CA TRP A 442 11.16 16.19 4.39
C TRP A 442 9.64 16.02 4.28
N ASN A 443 8.86 16.85 4.97
CA ASN A 443 7.42 16.72 4.99
C ASN A 443 6.69 17.86 4.27
N ILE A 444 5.50 17.58 3.79
CA ILE A 444 4.48 18.56 3.41
C ILE A 444 3.28 18.35 4.33
N VAL A 445 2.77 19.39 4.96
CA VAL A 445 1.59 19.36 5.83
C VAL A 445 0.44 20.12 5.20
N ASN A 446 -0.80 19.64 5.36
CA ASN A 446 -1.99 20.38 4.99
C ASN A 446 -2.62 21.02 6.25
N LEU A 447 -2.71 22.31 6.27
CA LEU A 447 -3.36 23.08 7.32
C LEU A 447 -4.48 23.93 6.68
N ASP A 448 -5.71 23.72 7.12
CA ASP A 448 -6.90 24.42 6.62
C ASP A 448 -7.05 24.38 5.08
N GLY A 449 -6.66 23.25 4.47
CA GLY A 449 -6.74 23.04 3.02
C GLY A 449 -5.58 23.64 2.22
N ILE A 450 -4.56 24.17 2.88
CA ILE A 450 -3.34 24.74 2.26
C ILE A 450 -2.15 23.86 2.63
N ASN A 451 -1.31 23.55 1.65
CA ASN A 451 -0.12 22.73 1.86
C ASN A 451 1.11 23.60 2.09
N TYR A 452 1.99 23.13 2.98
CA TYR A 452 3.25 23.81 3.33
C TYR A 452 4.37 22.79 3.51
N HIS A 453 5.57 23.12 3.08
CA HIS A 453 6.77 22.35 3.38
C HIS A 453 7.18 22.52 4.85
N LEU A 454 7.73 21.45 5.42
CA LEU A 454 8.33 21.36 6.76
C LEU A 454 9.64 20.59 6.67
N ASP A 455 10.76 21.17 7.04
CA ASP A 455 12.00 20.43 7.14
C ASP A 455 12.67 20.58 8.51
N ALA A 456 12.33 19.67 9.41
CA ALA A 456 12.89 19.61 10.75
C ALA A 456 14.38 19.25 10.75
N THR A 457 14.90 18.59 9.71
CA THR A 457 16.31 18.22 9.61
C THR A 457 17.19 19.45 9.39
N TRP A 458 16.78 20.36 8.51
CA TRP A 458 17.58 21.55 8.20
C TRP A 458 17.36 22.69 9.20
N ASP A 459 16.29 22.65 9.98
CA ASP A 459 16.09 23.55 11.13
C ASP A 459 16.80 23.05 12.40
N ASP A 460 17.17 21.76 12.46
CA ASP A 460 17.97 21.19 13.54
C ASP A 460 19.47 21.45 13.26
N VAL A 461 20.01 22.46 13.91
CA VAL A 461 21.40 22.87 13.75
C VAL A 461 22.31 21.98 14.60
N GLY A 462 22.69 20.81 14.04
CA GLY A 462 23.45 19.76 14.76
C GLY A 462 24.79 20.18 15.37
N LYS A 463 25.42 19.25 16.09
CA LYS A 463 26.61 19.40 16.98
C LYS A 463 27.85 20.09 16.42
N ASP A 464 28.02 20.15 15.10
CA ASP A 464 29.16 20.82 14.47
C ASP A 464 28.94 22.34 14.31
N SER A 465 27.77 22.84 14.67
CA SER A 465 27.53 24.27 14.79
C SER A 465 27.83 24.73 16.22
N PHE A 466 28.38 25.93 16.34
CA PHE A 466 28.62 26.61 17.62
C PHE A 466 27.36 26.81 18.50
N TRP A 467 26.21 26.26 18.07
CA TRP A 467 24.86 26.55 18.54
C TRP A 467 24.08 25.28 18.87
N GLU A 468 24.70 24.28 19.51
CA GLU A 468 23.96 23.10 19.99
C GLU A 468 22.73 23.51 20.81
N GLY A 469 21.59 22.83 20.56
CA GLY A 469 20.34 23.08 21.26
C GLY A 469 19.59 24.35 20.83
N VAL A 470 20.00 24.99 19.73
CA VAL A 470 19.29 26.11 19.13
C VAL A 470 18.67 25.64 17.81
N TYR A 471 17.39 25.37 17.82
CA TYR A 471 16.65 25.12 16.58
C TYR A 471 16.15 26.41 15.98
N ASN A 472 15.98 26.39 14.66
CA ASN A 472 15.36 27.46 13.90
C ASN A 472 13.95 27.07 13.45
N THR A 473 13.22 27.99 12.88
CA THR A 473 11.95 27.76 12.17
C THR A 473 12.03 28.34 10.76
N ASP A 474 13.24 28.36 10.20
CA ASP A 474 13.51 28.92 8.87
C ASP A 474 12.90 28.04 7.77
N TYR A 475 12.74 26.74 8.01
CA TYR A 475 12.14 25.75 7.09
C TYR A 475 10.71 25.33 7.52
N PHE A 476 10.11 26.02 8.49
CA PHE A 476 8.77 25.72 8.98
C PHE A 476 7.70 26.45 8.15
N LEU A 477 6.73 25.71 7.58
CA LEU A 477 5.59 26.18 6.77
C LEU A 477 6.01 27.07 5.58
N LYS A 478 6.73 26.50 4.62
CA LYS A 478 7.19 27.18 3.41
C LYS A 478 6.35 26.84 2.18
N SER A 479 6.23 27.79 1.27
CA SER A 479 5.72 27.55 -0.09
C SER A 479 6.77 26.87 -0.97
N ASP A 480 6.36 26.40 -2.16
CA ASP A 480 7.27 25.87 -3.19
C ASP A 480 8.37 26.88 -3.55
N ASP A 481 8.02 28.16 -3.68
CA ASP A 481 8.98 29.23 -4.01
C ASP A 481 9.96 29.47 -2.86
N GLU A 482 9.44 29.63 -1.62
CA GLU A 482 10.28 29.87 -0.44
C GLU A 482 11.24 28.72 -0.15
N ILE A 483 10.78 27.46 -0.25
CA ILE A 483 11.65 26.31 0.01
C ILE A 483 12.72 26.14 -1.08
N THR A 484 12.38 26.55 -2.33
CA THR A 484 13.35 26.59 -3.44
C THR A 484 14.42 27.64 -3.20
N GLU A 485 14.07 28.83 -2.70
CA GLU A 485 15.03 29.87 -2.32
C GLU A 485 15.98 29.41 -1.20
N LEU A 486 15.50 28.45 -0.37
CA LEU A 486 16.27 27.79 0.69
C LEU A 486 17.01 26.52 0.20
N ASN A 487 17.25 26.40 -1.12
CA ASN A 487 18.02 25.35 -1.79
C ASN A 487 17.38 23.96 -1.79
N HIS A 488 16.06 23.85 -1.67
CA HIS A 488 15.35 22.59 -1.94
C HIS A 488 14.90 22.57 -3.40
N TYR A 489 15.18 21.47 -4.10
CA TYR A 489 14.82 21.30 -5.52
C TYR A 489 14.68 19.83 -5.88
N GLY A 490 14.09 19.53 -7.03
CA GLY A 490 14.03 18.18 -7.60
C GLY A 490 13.13 17.19 -6.83
N TRP A 491 12.19 17.67 -6.00
CA TRP A 491 11.24 16.79 -5.32
C TRP A 491 10.10 16.38 -6.23
N SER A 492 9.44 15.26 -5.87
CA SER A 492 8.26 14.79 -6.59
C SER A 492 7.07 15.74 -6.33
N GLU A 493 6.63 16.44 -7.37
CA GLU A 493 5.53 17.42 -7.30
C GLU A 493 4.15 16.76 -7.24
N THR A 494 3.88 15.96 -6.22
CA THR A 494 2.55 15.34 -6.04
C THR A 494 1.54 16.30 -5.43
N VAL A 495 2.02 17.30 -4.69
CA VAL A 495 1.20 18.27 -3.95
C VAL A 495 1.83 19.64 -4.09
N LYS A 496 1.04 20.68 -4.38
CA LYS A 496 1.50 22.07 -4.50
C LYS A 496 1.37 22.83 -3.18
N CYS A 497 2.38 23.67 -2.89
CA CYS A 497 2.45 24.56 -1.75
C CYS A 497 2.49 26.01 -2.21
N ASP A 498 1.34 26.55 -2.63
CA ASP A 498 1.26 27.79 -3.40
C ASP A 498 1.25 29.08 -2.57
N LYS A 499 1.15 29.00 -1.22
CA LYS A 499 0.96 30.19 -0.38
C LYS A 499 2.01 30.29 0.71
N SER A 500 2.66 31.47 0.79
CA SER A 500 3.72 31.78 1.74
C SER A 500 3.29 32.65 2.92
N ASP A 501 2.29 33.50 2.75
CA ASP A 501 2.00 34.65 3.64
C ASP A 501 0.83 34.44 4.61
N SER A 502 0.29 33.20 4.70
CA SER A 502 -0.88 32.89 5.54
C SER A 502 -0.64 33.11 7.05
N TYR A 503 0.62 33.12 7.48
CA TYR A 503 1.01 33.17 8.88
C TYR A 503 1.98 34.32 9.18
N GLU A 504 1.87 35.44 8.45
CA GLU A 504 2.63 36.65 8.76
C GLU A 504 2.24 37.18 10.17
N GLY A 505 3.22 37.46 11.00
CA GLY A 505 3.00 37.93 12.39
C GLY A 505 2.93 36.82 13.44
N TYR A 506 2.86 35.56 13.06
CA TYR A 506 2.89 34.43 13.99
C TYR A 506 4.25 34.30 14.69
N ILE A 507 4.24 33.73 15.91
CA ILE A 507 5.45 33.68 16.77
C ILE A 507 6.62 32.98 16.10
N PHE A 508 6.40 31.92 15.34
CA PHE A 508 7.44 31.16 14.64
C PHE A 508 8.03 31.91 13.40
N ARG A 509 7.41 33.02 12.97
CA ARG A 509 7.98 33.93 11.96
C ARG A 509 8.90 34.99 12.56
N ASN A 510 8.93 35.12 13.89
CA ASN A 510 9.77 36.09 14.58
C ASN A 510 11.20 35.55 14.73
N LYS A 511 12.12 36.05 13.93
CA LYS A 511 13.55 35.65 13.93
C LYS A 511 14.26 35.82 15.29
N ASN A 512 13.70 36.57 16.22
CA ASN A 512 14.24 36.74 17.58
C ASN A 512 13.63 35.80 18.60
N ALA A 513 12.64 34.99 18.19
CA ALA A 513 11.96 34.02 19.02
C ALA A 513 12.55 32.61 18.76
N LYS A 514 12.68 31.81 19.83
CA LYS A 514 13.17 30.44 19.77
C LYS A 514 12.72 29.62 20.95
N GLN A 515 12.79 28.27 20.83
CA GLN A 515 12.39 27.30 21.86
C GLN A 515 10.93 27.50 22.30
N PHE A 516 10.02 27.17 21.39
CA PHE A 516 8.57 27.31 21.62
C PHE A 516 8.05 26.17 22.46
N ASN A 517 7.46 26.47 23.61
CA ASN A 517 6.87 25.49 24.51
C ASN A 517 5.38 25.84 24.74
N TYR A 518 4.50 24.87 24.54
CA TYR A 518 3.08 25.04 24.81
C TYR A 518 2.74 24.63 26.25
N TYR A 519 1.90 25.43 26.92
CA TYR A 519 1.35 25.09 28.22
C TYR A 519 0.03 25.79 28.45
N ASN A 520 -1.03 25.04 28.69
CA ASN A 520 -2.36 25.50 29.09
C ASN A 520 -2.91 26.64 28.21
N GLY A 521 -2.94 26.45 26.90
CA GLY A 521 -3.52 27.38 25.93
C GLY A 521 -2.61 28.55 25.51
N TYR A 522 -1.34 28.56 25.92
CA TYR A 522 -0.37 29.60 25.60
C TYR A 522 0.96 29.01 25.19
N TRP A 523 1.67 29.78 24.36
CA TRP A 523 3.04 29.52 23.97
C TRP A 523 4.01 30.35 24.81
N TYR A 524 5.09 29.72 25.28
CA TYR A 524 6.18 30.33 25.99
C TYR A 524 7.44 30.15 25.15
N TYR A 525 8.14 31.25 24.88
CA TYR A 525 9.33 31.23 24.04
C TYR A 525 10.35 32.29 24.48
N ILE A 526 11.62 32.07 24.13
CA ILE A 526 12.69 33.02 24.42
C ILE A 526 12.72 34.07 23.32
N CYS A 527 12.65 35.36 23.69
CA CYS A 527 12.80 36.49 22.80
C CYS A 527 14.09 37.26 23.11
N ASN A 528 14.89 37.53 22.08
CA ASN A 528 16.16 38.28 22.20
C ASN A 528 17.13 37.74 23.27
N THR A 529 17.13 36.46 23.55
CA THR A 529 17.94 35.76 24.57
C THR A 529 17.79 36.28 25.99
N LYS A 530 16.79 37.09 26.28
CA LYS A 530 16.61 37.74 27.59
C LYS A 530 15.24 37.60 28.19
N THR A 531 14.22 37.59 27.39
CA THR A 531 12.84 37.62 27.86
C THR A 531 12.10 36.36 27.45
N ILE A 532 11.46 35.72 28.40
CA ILE A 532 10.46 34.70 28.12
C ILE A 532 9.13 35.45 27.90
N VAL A 533 8.61 35.28 26.69
CA VAL A 533 7.31 35.85 26.30
C VAL A 533 6.26 34.75 26.39
N LYS A 534 5.07 35.09 26.88
CA LYS A 534 3.85 34.30 26.87
C LYS A 534 2.89 34.94 25.87
N SER A 535 2.37 34.17 24.89
CA SER A 535 1.36 34.66 23.94
C SER A 535 0.51 33.53 23.37
N LYS A 536 -0.47 33.86 22.54
CA LYS A 536 -1.08 32.94 21.60
C LYS A 536 -0.13 32.69 20.42
N ILE A 537 -0.40 31.65 19.60
CA ILE A 537 0.47 31.29 18.46
C ILE A 537 0.53 32.40 17.39
N ASP A 538 -0.56 33.18 17.24
CA ASP A 538 -0.64 34.33 16.33
C ASP A 538 0.04 35.60 16.88
N GLY A 539 0.71 35.52 18.05
CA GLY A 539 1.34 36.64 18.72
C GLY A 539 0.40 37.51 19.52
N SER A 540 -0.91 37.25 19.52
CA SER A 540 -1.86 37.98 20.34
C SER A 540 -1.69 37.64 21.83
N GLU A 541 -2.21 38.51 22.70
CA GLU A 541 -2.11 38.39 24.17
C GLU A 541 -0.65 38.31 24.67
N ALA A 542 0.31 38.83 23.91
CA ALA A 542 1.73 38.75 24.24
C ALA A 542 2.05 39.55 25.51
N THR A 543 2.72 38.91 26.46
CA THR A 543 3.19 39.50 27.70
C THR A 543 4.57 38.97 28.07
N ASP A 544 5.38 39.84 28.69
CA ASP A 544 6.66 39.43 29.27
C ASP A 544 6.40 38.56 30.51
N PHE A 545 6.72 37.26 30.41
CA PHE A 545 6.56 36.34 31.53
C PHE A 545 7.68 36.51 32.55
N LYS A 546 8.95 36.52 32.09
CA LYS A 546 10.13 36.71 32.95
C LYS A 546 11.32 37.21 32.13
N THR A 547 12.12 38.12 32.74
CA THR A 547 13.33 38.66 32.07
C THR A 547 14.58 38.35 32.87
N PHE A 548 15.64 37.99 32.17
CA PHE A 548 16.96 37.67 32.70
C PHE A 548 18.03 38.50 31.98
N LYS A 549 19.24 38.49 32.49
CA LYS A 549 20.37 39.12 31.81
C LYS A 549 20.70 38.39 30.50
N GLU A 550 20.63 37.07 30.53
CA GLU A 550 20.82 36.16 29.42
C GLU A 550 20.12 34.81 29.76
N ILE A 551 19.45 34.22 28.78
CA ILE A 551 18.83 32.88 28.87
C ILE A 551 19.57 31.97 27.89
N ILE A 552 20.10 30.86 28.39
CA ILE A 552 20.78 29.82 27.61
C ILE A 552 19.76 28.87 27.01
N GLY A 553 18.76 28.46 27.80
CA GLY A 553 17.67 27.59 27.35
C GLY A 553 16.48 27.62 28.30
N MET A 554 15.33 27.21 27.77
CA MET A 554 14.08 27.12 28.52
C MET A 554 13.25 25.94 28.01
N TYR A 555 12.78 25.09 28.93
CA TYR A 555 11.91 23.97 28.61
C TYR A 555 10.77 23.88 29.62
N ILE A 556 9.60 23.45 29.14
CA ILE A 556 8.49 23.03 30.00
C ILE A 556 8.39 21.52 29.97
N TYR A 557 8.38 20.91 31.14
CA TYR A 557 8.21 19.48 31.32
C TYR A 557 7.22 19.25 32.46
N ASP A 558 6.13 18.51 32.19
CA ASP A 558 5.01 18.40 33.11
C ASP A 558 4.50 19.79 33.51
N ASP A 559 4.31 20.07 34.77
CA ASP A 559 3.86 21.36 35.30
C ASP A 559 5.00 22.31 35.65
N TYR A 560 6.21 22.09 35.20
CA TYR A 560 7.37 22.91 35.56
C TYR A 560 8.11 23.49 34.35
N MET A 561 8.43 24.78 34.47
CA MET A 561 9.35 25.43 33.54
C MET A 561 10.76 25.45 34.11
N TYR A 562 11.72 24.98 33.34
CA TYR A 562 13.16 24.99 33.65
C TYR A 562 13.85 26.05 32.80
N ILE A 563 14.61 26.94 33.42
CA ILE A 563 15.26 28.07 32.75
C ILE A 563 16.72 28.07 33.15
N ALA A 564 17.63 28.02 32.18
CA ALA A 564 19.06 28.18 32.43
C ALA A 564 19.49 29.60 32.03
N THR A 565 20.24 30.22 32.93
CA THR A 565 21.07 31.41 32.68
C THR A 565 22.52 30.99 32.62
N ARG A 566 23.47 31.91 32.42
CA ARG A 566 24.92 31.59 32.48
C ARG A 566 25.39 31.06 33.82
N LYS A 567 24.64 31.27 34.92
CA LYS A 567 25.09 30.95 36.28
C LYS A 567 24.14 30.04 37.06
N ASP A 568 22.86 30.07 36.76
CA ASP A 568 21.83 29.43 37.56
C ASP A 568 20.82 28.69 36.68
N VAL A 569 20.25 27.59 37.20
CA VAL A 569 19.06 26.95 36.64
C VAL A 569 17.90 27.10 37.61
N TYR A 570 16.82 27.65 37.11
CA TYR A 570 15.57 27.88 37.82
C TYR A 570 14.55 26.82 37.46
N LYS A 571 13.75 26.40 38.45
CA LYS A 571 12.55 25.58 38.29
C LYS A 571 11.34 26.40 38.78
N ILE A 572 10.32 26.57 37.95
CA ILE A 572 9.13 27.38 38.22
C ILE A 572 7.92 26.45 38.10
N ASN A 573 7.07 26.41 39.11
CA ASN A 573 5.80 25.73 39.07
C ASN A 573 4.80 26.53 38.20
N MET A 574 4.36 25.96 37.07
CA MET A 574 3.48 26.63 36.13
C MET A 574 2.06 26.81 36.63
N LYS A 575 1.59 25.97 37.58
CA LYS A 575 0.31 26.09 38.26
C LYS A 575 0.33 27.17 39.35
N ASN A 576 1.49 27.42 39.96
CA ASN A 576 1.69 28.46 40.98
C ASN A 576 3.05 29.15 40.74
N GLN A 577 3.06 30.14 39.87
CA GLN A 577 4.26 30.85 39.41
C GLN A 577 5.03 31.59 40.52
N SER A 578 4.45 31.76 41.73
CA SER A 578 5.18 32.26 42.88
C SER A 578 6.14 31.22 43.48
N GLU A 579 5.95 29.95 43.18
CA GLU A 579 6.84 28.87 43.57
C GLU A 579 7.97 28.72 42.54
N SER A 580 9.11 29.34 42.87
CA SER A 580 10.32 29.27 42.04
C SER A 580 11.51 28.93 42.92
N GLU A 581 12.32 27.98 42.49
CA GLU A 581 13.55 27.57 43.19
C GLU A 581 14.73 27.58 42.22
N VAL A 582 15.93 27.73 42.74
CA VAL A 582 17.19 27.54 42.01
C VAL A 582 17.67 26.11 42.29
N ILE A 583 17.58 25.28 41.27
CA ILE A 583 17.95 23.84 41.37
C ILE A 583 19.44 23.57 41.11
N PHE A 584 20.13 24.54 40.45
CA PHE A 584 21.55 24.47 40.20
C PHE A 584 22.17 25.86 40.19
N LYS A 585 23.38 25.97 40.75
CA LYS A 585 24.25 27.17 40.65
C LYS A 585 25.65 26.77 40.27
N CYS A 586 26.27 27.56 39.39
CA CYS A 586 27.67 27.35 39.05
C CYS A 586 28.57 27.51 40.28
N ASP A 587 29.52 26.56 40.44
CA ASP A 587 30.61 26.60 41.42
C ASP A 587 31.93 26.24 40.71
N GLU A 588 32.82 27.20 40.64
CA GLU A 588 34.15 27.02 40.00
C GLU A 588 34.97 25.91 40.62
N ASN A 589 34.78 25.63 41.93
CA ASN A 589 35.49 24.54 42.61
C ASN A 589 34.98 23.17 42.15
N GLU A 590 33.75 23.09 41.64
CA GLU A 590 33.16 21.87 41.07
C GLU A 590 33.33 21.78 39.55
N GLY A 591 34.08 22.74 38.93
CA GLY A 591 34.30 22.78 37.50
C GLY A 591 33.17 23.38 36.68
N PHE A 592 32.28 24.16 37.33
CA PHE A 592 31.21 24.88 36.68
C PHE A 592 31.43 26.39 36.74
N ASP A 593 32.23 26.89 35.82
CA ASP A 593 32.49 28.33 35.70
C ASP A 593 31.27 29.09 35.18
N TYR A 594 30.62 28.54 34.19
CA TYR A 594 29.36 29.03 33.60
C TYR A 594 28.64 27.89 32.85
N ILE A 595 27.33 28.04 32.60
CA ILE A 595 26.55 27.12 31.81
C ILE A 595 26.76 27.48 30.33
N ASP A 596 27.29 26.53 29.59
CA ASP A 596 27.51 26.68 28.15
C ASP A 596 26.35 26.10 27.35
N GLU A 597 25.87 24.93 27.77
CA GLU A 597 24.74 24.23 27.15
C GLU A 597 23.70 23.83 28.21
N PHE A 598 22.43 23.91 27.81
CA PHE A 598 21.29 23.47 28.62
C PHE A 598 20.28 22.76 27.71
N VAL A 599 20.13 21.46 27.89
CA VAL A 599 19.33 20.60 27.03
C VAL A 599 18.39 19.75 27.86
N LEU A 600 17.12 19.67 27.47
CA LEU A 600 16.16 18.67 27.90
C LEU A 600 16.05 17.59 26.80
N LYS A 601 16.50 16.39 27.11
CA LYS A 601 16.44 15.26 26.19
C LYS A 601 16.20 13.97 26.95
N GLN A 602 15.28 13.14 26.48
CA GLN A 602 14.98 11.84 27.06
C GLN A 602 14.64 11.88 28.55
N GLY A 603 13.83 12.85 28.98
CA GLY A 603 13.45 13.01 30.38
C GLY A 603 14.60 13.42 31.30
N LYS A 604 15.67 13.95 30.75
CA LYS A 604 16.88 14.38 31.50
C LYS A 604 17.23 15.81 31.12
N ILE A 605 17.55 16.60 32.12
CA ILE A 605 18.18 17.89 31.91
C ILE A 605 19.69 17.73 32.00
N LYS A 606 20.39 18.06 30.92
CA LYS A 606 21.83 18.13 30.85
C LYS A 606 22.28 19.60 30.92
N ILE A 607 23.26 19.85 31.78
CA ILE A 607 23.91 21.15 31.95
C ILE A 607 25.38 20.94 31.67
N ASP A 608 25.91 21.55 30.64
CA ASP A 608 27.34 21.50 30.33
C ASP A 608 28.01 22.84 30.68
N SER A 609 29.23 22.71 31.16
CA SER A 609 30.24 23.75 31.37
C SER A 609 31.50 23.29 30.63
N PRO A 610 32.41 24.17 30.26
CA PRO A 610 33.65 23.77 29.56
C PRO A 610 34.46 22.65 30.27
N SER A 611 34.30 22.48 31.57
CA SER A 611 35.08 21.56 32.37
C SER A 611 34.28 20.43 33.01
N ASN A 612 32.95 20.49 33.06
CA ASN A 612 32.13 19.49 33.73
C ASN A 612 30.69 19.43 33.19
N THR A 613 30.04 18.28 33.41
CA THR A 613 28.64 18.03 33.01
C THR A 613 27.80 17.62 34.21
N LYS A 614 26.59 18.14 34.36
CA LYS A 614 25.61 17.75 35.35
C LYS A 614 24.32 17.25 34.66
N ILE A 615 23.81 16.13 35.13
CA ILE A 615 22.55 15.55 34.62
C ILE A 615 21.54 15.46 35.76
N PHE A 616 20.32 15.90 35.50
CA PHE A 616 19.16 15.72 36.37
C PHE A 616 18.16 14.81 35.70
N GLU A 617 17.78 13.73 36.35
CA GLU A 617 16.67 12.88 35.92
C GLU A 617 15.34 13.56 36.29
N LEU A 618 14.44 13.68 35.35
CA LEU A 618 13.08 14.18 35.61
C LEU A 618 12.14 13.01 35.96
N PRO A 619 11.05 13.25 36.69
CA PRO A 619 10.06 12.22 36.99
C PRO A 619 9.51 11.60 35.70
N GLU A 620 9.39 10.27 35.65
CA GLU A 620 8.68 9.61 34.54
C GLU A 620 7.20 10.02 34.55
N ILE A 621 6.70 10.35 33.37
CA ILE A 621 5.26 10.57 33.15
C ILE A 621 4.56 9.21 33.17
N ALA A 622 3.42 9.14 33.83
CA ALA A 622 2.61 7.94 33.90
C ALA A 622 2.08 7.58 32.49
N TYR A 623 2.29 6.34 32.08
CA TYR A 623 1.79 5.81 30.82
C TYR A 623 0.89 4.60 31.06
N THR A 624 -0.34 4.63 30.53
CA THR A 624 -1.23 3.48 30.57
C THR A 624 -1.07 2.66 29.30
N PRO A 625 -0.52 1.43 29.38
CA PRO A 625 -0.35 0.61 28.19
C PRO A 625 -1.67 0.26 27.51
N ALA A 626 -1.72 0.33 26.19
CA ALA A 626 -2.78 -0.26 25.41
C ALA A 626 -2.73 -1.78 25.50
N VAL A 627 -3.89 -2.41 25.63
CA VAL A 627 -4.03 -3.87 25.65
C VAL A 627 -4.96 -4.31 24.51
N PRO A 628 -4.78 -5.53 23.98
CA PRO A 628 -5.70 -6.05 22.98
C PRO A 628 -7.14 -6.02 23.48
N VAL A 629 -8.04 -5.50 22.65
CA VAL A 629 -9.46 -5.45 22.99
C VAL A 629 -10.04 -6.85 22.95
N THR A 630 -10.60 -7.31 24.08
CA THR A 630 -11.36 -8.56 24.13
C THR A 630 -12.82 -8.26 23.84
N TYR A 631 -13.18 -8.24 22.56
CA TYR A 631 -14.57 -7.97 22.14
C TYR A 631 -15.55 -8.90 22.80
N GLY A 632 -16.53 -8.33 23.49
CA GLY A 632 -17.54 -9.03 24.28
C GLY A 632 -17.29 -9.02 25.76
N ASP A 633 -16.10 -8.62 26.23
CA ASP A 633 -15.77 -8.42 27.65
C ASP A 633 -16.05 -6.93 28.02
N ALA A 634 -17.33 -6.59 28.09
CA ALA A 634 -17.77 -5.23 28.34
C ALA A 634 -17.44 -4.72 29.74
N ASN A 635 -17.21 -5.62 30.72
CA ASN A 635 -16.91 -5.31 32.10
C ASN A 635 -15.40 -5.35 32.43
N GLY A 636 -14.55 -5.81 31.49
CA GLY A 636 -13.10 -5.90 31.65
C GLY A 636 -12.61 -6.96 32.63
N ASP A 637 -13.40 -8.01 32.90
CA ASP A 637 -13.02 -9.07 33.86
C ASP A 637 -12.26 -10.25 33.20
N GLY A 638 -11.97 -10.14 31.88
CA GLY A 638 -11.25 -11.15 31.09
C GLY A 638 -12.11 -12.33 30.65
N LYS A 639 -13.45 -12.23 30.78
CA LYS A 639 -14.39 -13.29 30.35
C LYS A 639 -15.51 -12.71 29.54
N ILE A 640 -15.96 -13.47 28.56
CA ILE A 640 -17.14 -13.12 27.76
C ILE A 640 -18.31 -13.95 28.27
N ASP A 641 -19.20 -13.35 29.02
CA ASP A 641 -20.37 -14.03 29.57
C ASP A 641 -21.64 -13.16 29.59
N SER A 642 -22.70 -13.65 30.24
CA SER A 642 -23.99 -12.96 30.28
C SER A 642 -23.94 -11.63 31.04
N ARG A 643 -22.93 -11.41 31.90
CA ARG A 643 -22.76 -10.16 32.66
C ARG A 643 -22.45 -9.00 31.72
N ASP A 644 -21.65 -9.26 30.69
CA ASP A 644 -21.31 -8.28 29.67
C ASP A 644 -22.52 -7.83 28.85
N ALA A 645 -23.31 -8.79 28.38
CA ALA A 645 -24.55 -8.49 27.69
C ALA A 645 -25.54 -7.71 28.55
N VAL A 646 -25.59 -8.01 29.87
CA VAL A 646 -26.41 -7.23 30.84
C VAL A 646 -25.85 -5.83 31.02
N LEU A 647 -24.54 -5.67 31.08
CA LEU A 647 -23.87 -4.37 31.23
C LEU A 647 -24.18 -3.46 30.04
N ILE A 648 -24.04 -3.98 28.80
CA ILE A 648 -24.42 -3.26 27.58
C ILE A 648 -25.89 -2.82 27.62
N LYS A 649 -26.80 -3.72 28.03
CA LYS A 649 -28.24 -3.37 28.16
C LYS A 649 -28.48 -2.30 29.18
N LYS A 650 -27.77 -2.29 30.32
CA LYS A 650 -27.85 -1.19 31.32
C LYS A 650 -27.38 0.14 30.74
N TYR A 651 -26.24 0.11 30.01
CA TYR A 651 -25.70 1.28 29.32
C TYR A 651 -26.73 1.86 28.33
N VAL A 652 -27.27 1.05 27.46
CA VAL A 652 -28.28 1.44 26.45
C VAL A 652 -29.56 1.96 27.08
N ALA A 653 -29.92 1.42 28.25
CA ALA A 653 -31.07 1.89 29.02
C ALA A 653 -30.83 3.18 29.88
N GLY A 654 -29.61 3.75 29.78
CA GLY A 654 -29.26 5.01 30.46
C GLY A 654 -28.99 4.86 31.96
N PHE A 655 -28.72 3.66 32.47
CA PHE A 655 -28.28 3.48 33.84
C PHE A 655 -26.87 4.07 34.03
N THR A 656 -26.55 4.53 35.20
CA THR A 656 -25.27 5.12 35.62
C THR A 656 -24.68 4.38 36.82
N GLY A 657 -23.43 4.69 37.20
CA GLY A 657 -22.78 4.15 38.38
C GLY A 657 -22.04 2.83 38.18
N PHE A 658 -21.65 2.52 36.92
CA PHE A 658 -20.78 1.40 36.56
C PHE A 658 -19.78 1.84 35.47
N THR A 659 -18.73 1.11 35.35
CA THR A 659 -17.74 1.25 34.25
C THR A 659 -18.08 0.27 33.14
N ILE A 660 -17.97 0.68 31.89
CA ILE A 660 -18.15 -0.14 30.71
C ILE A 660 -17.08 0.21 29.68
N ASP A 661 -16.44 -0.81 29.10
CA ASP A 661 -15.57 -0.67 27.96
C ASP A 661 -16.43 -0.56 26.69
N LEU A 662 -16.52 0.63 26.11
CA LEU A 662 -17.36 0.88 24.94
C LEU A 662 -16.77 0.23 23.67
N GLU A 663 -15.45 0.12 23.55
CA GLU A 663 -14.79 -0.53 22.42
C GLU A 663 -15.02 -2.05 22.47
N ALA A 664 -14.79 -2.68 23.61
CA ALA A 664 -15.08 -4.09 23.82
C ALA A 664 -16.58 -4.43 23.70
N SER A 665 -17.45 -3.45 23.92
CA SER A 665 -18.89 -3.59 23.84
C SER A 665 -19.48 -3.50 22.45
N ASP A 666 -18.82 -2.82 21.49
CA ASP A 666 -19.24 -2.74 20.08
C ASP A 666 -18.80 -4.01 19.33
N VAL A 667 -19.44 -5.13 19.67
CA VAL A 667 -19.07 -6.44 19.15
C VAL A 667 -19.53 -6.70 17.72
N ASN A 668 -20.28 -5.77 17.11
CA ASN A 668 -20.65 -5.84 15.71
C ASN A 668 -19.84 -4.84 14.86
N ALA A 669 -18.97 -4.04 15.51
CA ALA A 669 -18.08 -3.05 14.92
C ALA A 669 -18.82 -2.02 14.04
N ASP A 670 -20.06 -1.64 14.41
CA ASP A 670 -20.82 -0.64 13.67
C ASP A 670 -20.63 0.80 14.21
N GLY A 671 -19.74 0.97 15.20
CA GLY A 671 -19.42 2.25 15.85
C GLY A 671 -20.44 2.68 16.88
N LYS A 672 -21.37 1.80 17.29
CA LYS A 672 -22.40 2.08 18.29
C LYS A 672 -22.56 0.93 19.24
N VAL A 673 -22.68 1.22 20.51
CA VAL A 673 -23.02 0.22 21.53
C VAL A 673 -24.54 0.23 21.73
N ASP A 674 -25.21 -0.83 21.29
CA ASP A 674 -26.66 -0.96 21.41
C ASP A 674 -27.11 -2.41 21.74
N THR A 675 -28.40 -2.66 21.66
CA THR A 675 -28.96 -3.97 22.01
C THR A 675 -28.54 -5.10 21.03
N ARG A 676 -28.10 -4.77 19.82
CA ARG A 676 -27.62 -5.74 18.83
C ARG A 676 -26.31 -6.38 19.31
N ASP A 677 -25.44 -5.61 19.96
CA ASP A 677 -24.19 -6.09 20.55
C ASP A 677 -24.45 -7.06 21.69
N ALA A 678 -25.33 -6.70 22.60
CA ALA A 678 -25.74 -7.60 23.66
C ALA A 678 -26.32 -8.93 23.14
N VAL A 679 -27.09 -8.90 22.05
CA VAL A 679 -27.63 -10.09 21.39
C VAL A 679 -26.53 -10.92 20.75
N LYS A 680 -25.52 -10.28 20.13
CA LYS A 680 -24.39 -10.98 19.47
C LYS A 680 -23.53 -11.71 20.51
N ILE A 681 -23.27 -11.09 21.67
CA ILE A 681 -22.59 -11.73 22.81
C ILE A 681 -23.41 -12.97 23.28
N LEU A 682 -24.71 -12.79 23.50
CA LEU A 682 -25.56 -13.93 23.94
C LEU A 682 -25.60 -15.08 22.93
N LYS A 683 -25.58 -14.79 21.63
CA LYS A 683 -25.45 -15.82 20.59
C LYS A 683 -24.12 -16.58 20.70
N LYS A 684 -22.99 -15.86 20.89
CA LYS A 684 -21.66 -16.47 21.08
C LYS A 684 -21.65 -17.41 22.30
N ILE A 685 -22.17 -16.95 23.43
CA ILE A 685 -22.25 -17.74 24.66
C ILE A 685 -23.15 -18.98 24.47
N ALA A 686 -24.23 -18.86 23.70
CA ALA A 686 -25.13 -19.96 23.38
C ALA A 686 -24.55 -20.94 22.33
N GLY A 687 -23.31 -20.77 21.88
CA GLY A 687 -22.62 -21.67 20.95
C GLY A 687 -22.97 -21.45 19.48
N PHE A 688 -23.61 -20.34 19.13
CA PHE A 688 -23.78 -20.00 17.72
C PHE A 688 -22.43 -19.57 17.11
N ASP A 689 -22.24 -19.88 15.85
CA ASP A 689 -21.08 -19.43 15.08
C ASP A 689 -21.21 -17.94 14.75
N VAL A 690 -20.68 -17.11 15.64
CA VAL A 690 -20.63 -15.66 15.49
C VAL A 690 -19.25 -15.14 15.91
N THR A 691 -18.68 -14.26 15.11
CA THR A 691 -17.42 -13.54 15.43
C THR A 691 -17.78 -12.29 16.20
N LEU A 692 -17.06 -11.97 17.29
CA LEU A 692 -17.17 -10.72 18.01
C LEU A 692 -16.05 -9.78 17.57
N GLY A 693 -16.36 -8.48 17.43
CA GLY A 693 -15.46 -7.47 16.88
C GLY A 693 -15.53 -7.36 15.36
N ALA A 694 -14.65 -6.56 14.78
CA ALA A 694 -14.43 -6.54 13.34
C ALA A 694 -13.89 -7.90 12.91
N ALA A 695 -14.57 -8.55 11.95
CA ALA A 695 -14.18 -9.87 11.43
C ALA A 695 -12.91 -9.77 10.59
#